data_fd115792660f4710a3125a2e0036ecec
#
_entry.id   fd115792660f4710a3125a2e0036ecec
#
_cell.length_a   1.000
_cell.length_b   1.000
_cell.length_c   1.000
_cell.angle_alpha   90.00
_cell.angle_beta   90.00
_cell.angle_gamma   90.00
#
_symmetry.space_group_name_H-M   'P 1'
#
loop_
_entity.id
_entity.type
_entity.pdbx_description
1 polymer ?
#
loop_
_entity_poly.entity_id
_entity_poly.type
_entity_poly.pdbx_seq_one_letter_code
_entity_poly.pdbx_strand_id
1 'polypeptide(L)'
;MDTEGTFDSRGTRRDAVPTPAPPTPPPYPAAPTTPPQGSRAVPPPPGQAPPSHPPTPPVDRPAGPPPMPSTSPGTVPGAAARPSFLTWLRAPRPGAGPGVWTYEYKPKPPEDPDRIPGRRLLGGALISALCGWLVWSLLWNGYLGGYWNWPLYLLTPDSWYERGGNTEAGWWAQRIYIGIVIAILAAIFSRVGHWGEVFRRYVAPLFRRAWDDPAADPNGAAAQAAAHPETDPAEWPQLRAAGAHSAADRLAAEARAGAMNDVDHARIERAWQAVRAGRNSLAAFTDTVLRHGAAAHGHPSGARDLPARTAHHDLIAHQVRIGTAPEDPRNPYHHRGVGLALDPDVLGTSLLAVGPPGAGKTGRLVRPVVESLCLQALAGRTAVVAVGPAGAGLGGDEAFDVVVKIGRPDSAYDFDLYGGTTDPDEAAGILAEALIGDMAASLPGGDSRRAATALAQLLGPYRAAHGRFPSVPELRELLDGSKTAVGALREALDAAGERAQARELEARVRQSGAPGDAGALLADRIALLDRPAFADFFDTTGDRRPFSLRALEHPLRVRIDLPERGHAEASRMLARLVLAQFTECAVGRADRSLFACLVLDDASHTITPEALRGIQRLRSAHAGAVLTLRTLDDVPDALRSALLGAVGCRMAYAGVTTWDGARFAEVWGTEWVETRDITDRQIISDEPFTKVLHFIRKVVTGKAVTTQSVTVRKVERERWSASELAHSVPAGHAVLSVTSVRGEGGPPVLVDLRG
;
A
#
# COMPACT_ATOMS: atom_id res chain seq x y z
N MET A 1 -29.49 -53.44 -12.95
CA MET A 1 -28.35 -54.35 -12.86
C MET A 1 -27.35 -53.57 -12.04
N ASP A 2 -27.52 -53.75 -10.77
CA ASP A 2 -26.70 -54.46 -9.80
C ASP A 2 -25.53 -53.60 -9.32
N THR A 3 -25.71 -53.09 -8.11
CA THR A 3 -25.33 -53.62 -6.77
C THR A 3 -23.84 -53.48 -6.52
N GLU A 4 -23.36 -53.03 -5.41
CA GLU A 4 -23.42 -53.37 -3.99
C GLU A 4 -22.71 -52.23 -3.23
N GLY A 5 -23.03 -51.66 -2.11
CA GLY A 5 -23.53 -52.28 -0.88
C GLY A 5 -22.41 -52.84 -0.01
N THR A 6 -21.82 -51.99 0.87
CA THR A 6 -21.07 -52.52 2.00
C THR A 6 -21.55 -51.84 3.28
N PHE A 7 -22.35 -52.58 4.04
CA PHE A 7 -22.67 -52.32 5.43
C PHE A 7 -21.49 -52.76 6.30
N ASP A 8 -21.15 -52.00 7.32
CA ASP A 8 -20.48 -52.55 8.48
C ASP A 8 -21.31 -52.33 9.73
N SER A 9 -21.60 -53.45 10.33
CA SER A 9 -22.52 -53.66 11.43
C SER A 9 -21.83 -53.45 12.77
N ARG A 10 -22.37 -52.57 13.60
CA ARG A 10 -22.51 -52.79 15.06
C ARG A 10 -23.56 -51.85 15.62
N GLY A 11 -24.74 -52.39 15.80
CA GLY A 11 -25.81 -51.77 16.52
C GLY A 11 -25.53 -51.66 18.01
N THR A 12 -25.77 -50.52 18.56
CA THR A 12 -26.23 -50.36 19.94
C THR A 12 -27.04 -49.06 20.00
N ARG A 13 -28.35 -49.20 20.19
CA ARG A 13 -29.24 -48.12 20.62
C ARG A 13 -28.72 -47.60 21.96
N ARG A 14 -28.39 -46.34 22.03
CA ARG A 14 -28.30 -45.60 23.29
C ARG A 14 -29.46 -44.62 23.32
N ASP A 15 -30.26 -44.75 24.37
CA ASP A 15 -31.37 -43.87 24.68
C ASP A 15 -30.92 -42.45 24.85
N ALA A 16 -31.70 -41.54 24.26
CA ALA A 16 -31.47 -40.10 24.36
C ALA A 16 -31.71 -39.64 25.80
N VAL A 17 -30.68 -39.14 26.45
CA VAL A 17 -30.77 -38.39 27.68
C VAL A 17 -31.24 -36.98 27.32
N PRO A 18 -32.29 -36.41 27.95
CA PRO A 18 -32.74 -35.07 27.66
C PRO A 18 -31.73 -34.03 28.18
N THR A 19 -31.32 -33.16 27.32
CA THR A 19 -30.46 -31.99 27.61
C THR A 19 -31.23 -31.04 28.54
N PRO A 20 -30.68 -30.62 29.69
CA PRO A 20 -31.30 -29.59 30.53
C PRO A 20 -31.32 -28.25 29.83
N ALA A 21 -32.47 -27.56 29.94
CA ALA A 21 -32.65 -26.19 29.44
C ALA A 21 -31.68 -25.22 30.09
N PRO A 22 -31.21 -24.16 29.37
CA PRO A 22 -30.31 -23.16 29.94
C PRO A 22 -31.02 -22.34 31.03
N PRO A 23 -30.30 -21.92 32.10
CA PRO A 23 -30.87 -21.17 33.19
C PRO A 23 -31.32 -19.79 32.71
N THR A 24 -32.52 -19.39 33.13
CA THR A 24 -33.10 -18.04 32.95
C THR A 24 -32.23 -17.01 33.66
N PRO A 25 -31.91 -15.88 33.02
CA PRO A 25 -31.16 -14.81 33.67
C PRO A 25 -32.00 -14.14 34.77
N PRO A 26 -31.39 -13.67 35.86
CA PRO A 26 -32.10 -13.01 36.96
C PRO A 26 -32.70 -11.69 36.50
N PRO A 27 -33.84 -11.27 37.09
CA PRO A 27 -34.50 -10.01 36.75
C PRO A 27 -33.67 -8.81 37.20
N TYR A 28 -33.56 -7.82 36.33
CA TYR A 28 -32.95 -6.53 36.61
C TYR A 28 -33.71 -5.79 37.72
N PRO A 29 -33.02 -5.10 38.64
CA PRO A 29 -33.68 -4.27 39.63
C PRO A 29 -34.34 -3.06 38.95
N ALA A 30 -35.58 -2.79 39.31
CA ALA A 30 -36.37 -1.67 38.81
C ALA A 30 -35.74 -0.33 39.21
N ALA A 31 -35.65 0.59 38.28
CA ALA A 31 -35.25 1.96 38.50
C ALA A 31 -36.30 2.71 39.37
N PRO A 32 -35.90 3.57 40.28
CA PRO A 32 -36.83 4.34 41.08
C PRO A 32 -37.55 5.41 40.24
N THR A 33 -38.86 5.34 40.21
CA THR A 33 -39.76 6.37 39.66
C THR A 33 -39.79 7.58 40.58
N THR A 34 -39.30 8.70 40.13
CA THR A 34 -39.52 10.03 40.77
C THR A 34 -40.64 10.75 40.01
N PRO A 35 -41.65 11.31 40.68
CA PRO A 35 -42.73 12.04 40.02
C PRO A 35 -42.26 13.44 39.55
N PRO A 36 -42.90 14.02 38.51
CA PRO A 36 -42.50 15.32 37.98
C PRO A 36 -42.99 16.44 38.90
N GLN A 37 -42.05 17.20 39.43
CA GLN A 37 -42.36 18.49 40.08
C GLN A 37 -42.41 19.59 39.03
N GLY A 38 -43.46 20.39 39.15
CA GLY A 38 -43.85 21.44 38.24
C GLY A 38 -42.84 22.56 38.05
N SER A 39 -42.83 23.03 36.83
CA SER A 39 -42.11 24.22 36.38
C SER A 39 -42.56 25.46 37.12
N ARG A 40 -41.70 26.04 37.97
CA ARG A 40 -41.83 27.40 38.43
C ARG A 40 -40.96 28.28 37.54
N ALA A 41 -41.59 29.16 36.79
CA ALA A 41 -40.96 30.20 36.01
C ALA A 41 -40.17 31.15 36.92
N VAL A 42 -38.90 31.34 36.64
CA VAL A 42 -38.07 32.38 37.27
C VAL A 42 -38.16 33.63 36.39
N PRO A 43 -38.51 34.82 36.99
CA PRO A 43 -38.54 36.05 36.21
C PRO A 43 -37.14 36.54 35.83
N PRO A 44 -36.97 37.22 34.68
CA PRO A 44 -35.66 37.72 34.22
C PRO A 44 -35.18 38.89 35.13
N PRO A 45 -33.87 39.02 35.34
CA PRO A 45 -33.31 40.14 36.07
C PRO A 45 -33.41 41.46 35.27
N PRO A 46 -33.52 42.60 35.93
CA PRO A 46 -33.67 43.91 35.27
C PRO A 46 -32.39 44.31 34.53
N GLY A 47 -32.59 44.91 33.35
CA GLY A 47 -31.54 45.35 32.46
C GLY A 47 -30.59 46.39 33.09
N GLN A 48 -29.32 46.12 33.01
CA GLN A 48 -28.27 47.11 33.17
C GLN A 48 -27.94 47.75 31.81
N ALA A 49 -28.01 49.08 31.80
CA ALA A 49 -27.59 49.90 30.68
C ALA A 49 -26.06 49.77 30.46
N PRO A 50 -25.57 49.81 29.21
CA PRO A 50 -24.14 49.73 28.94
C PRO A 50 -23.42 50.99 29.44
N PRO A 51 -22.19 50.86 29.96
CA PRO A 51 -21.41 52.02 30.40
C PRO A 51 -20.94 52.82 29.16
N SER A 52 -21.13 54.13 29.24
CA SER A 52 -20.65 55.13 28.31
C SER A 52 -19.09 55.15 28.28
N HIS A 53 -18.52 54.98 27.12
CA HIS A 53 -17.08 55.11 26.90
C HIS A 53 -16.60 56.57 27.08
N PRO A 54 -15.44 56.78 27.71
CA PRO A 54 -14.79 58.11 27.74
C PRO A 54 -14.20 58.47 26.36
N PRO A 55 -14.06 59.73 26.02
CA PRO A 55 -13.56 60.14 24.70
C PRO A 55 -12.07 59.79 24.51
N THR A 56 -11.78 59.16 23.41
CA THR A 56 -10.41 58.84 22.95
C THR A 56 -9.62 60.11 22.62
N PRO A 57 -8.34 60.25 23.04
CA PRO A 57 -7.44 61.32 22.59
C PRO A 57 -7.04 61.10 21.14
N PRO A 58 -6.64 62.16 20.42
CA PRO A 58 -6.25 62.06 19.01
C PRO A 58 -4.98 61.21 18.84
N VAL A 59 -5.08 60.19 18.02
CA VAL A 59 -3.95 59.33 17.66
C VAL A 59 -3.17 59.96 16.53
N ASP A 60 -1.93 60.37 16.80
CA ASP A 60 -0.94 60.66 15.80
C ASP A 60 -0.70 59.43 14.91
N ARG A 61 -0.77 59.63 13.60
CA ARG A 61 -0.45 58.55 12.62
C ARG A 61 1.01 58.11 12.81
N PRO A 62 1.29 56.87 13.13
CA PRO A 62 2.64 56.36 13.07
C PRO A 62 3.10 56.26 11.63
N ALA A 63 4.36 56.60 11.41
CA ALA A 63 5.10 56.39 10.17
C ALA A 63 4.97 54.93 9.71
N GLY A 64 4.94 54.72 8.37
CA GLY A 64 4.76 53.42 7.76
C GLY A 64 5.73 52.36 8.28
N PRO A 65 5.35 51.08 8.18
CA PRO A 65 6.17 49.98 8.68
C PRO A 65 7.54 49.97 7.99
N PRO A 66 8.61 49.63 8.72
CA PRO A 66 9.93 49.49 8.15
C PRO A 66 9.90 48.38 7.06
N PRO A 67 10.74 48.50 6.00
CA PRO A 67 10.79 47.49 4.97
C PRO A 67 11.16 46.15 5.60
N MET A 68 10.28 45.13 5.40
CA MET A 68 10.60 43.78 5.78
C MET A 68 11.87 43.33 5.06
N PRO A 69 12.81 42.68 5.76
CA PRO A 69 13.94 42.08 5.09
C PRO A 69 13.36 41.02 4.11
N SER A 70 13.85 41.06 2.86
CA SER A 70 13.56 40.05 1.85
C SER A 70 14.05 38.71 2.38
N THR A 71 13.16 37.97 3.03
CA THR A 71 13.39 36.57 3.30
C THR A 71 13.33 35.85 1.95
N SER A 72 14.50 35.42 1.48
CA SER A 72 14.60 34.33 0.52
C SER A 72 13.62 33.22 0.95
N PRO A 73 12.93 32.53 0.02
CA PRO A 73 11.98 31.50 0.38
C PRO A 73 12.69 30.49 1.28
N GLY A 74 12.28 30.47 2.54
CA GLY A 74 12.80 29.57 3.55
C GLY A 74 12.61 28.15 3.08
N THR A 75 13.71 27.44 2.92
CA THR A 75 13.76 26.01 2.70
C THR A 75 12.96 25.34 3.84
N VAL A 76 11.85 24.73 3.51
CA VAL A 76 11.09 23.92 4.44
C VAL A 76 12.02 22.82 4.95
N PRO A 77 12.26 22.69 6.27
CA PRO A 77 13.13 21.63 6.79
C PRO A 77 12.46 20.28 6.52
N GLY A 78 13.05 19.44 5.66
CA GLY A 78 12.60 18.09 5.40
C GLY A 78 12.43 17.67 3.94
N ALA A 79 12.46 18.59 2.98
CA ALA A 79 12.55 18.21 1.57
C ALA A 79 14.00 17.82 1.25
N ALA A 80 14.31 16.53 1.23
CA ALA A 80 15.55 16.04 0.66
C ALA A 80 15.70 16.64 -0.74
N ALA A 81 16.85 17.30 -1.01
CA ALA A 81 17.10 17.92 -2.30
C ALA A 81 16.91 16.87 -3.40
N ARG A 82 15.98 17.13 -4.32
CA ARG A 82 15.73 16.20 -5.43
C ARG A 82 17.02 16.06 -6.24
N PRO A 83 17.40 14.82 -6.64
CA PRO A 83 18.54 14.64 -7.52
C PRO A 83 18.33 15.42 -8.82
N SER A 84 19.42 15.85 -9.47
CA SER A 84 19.29 16.46 -10.80
C SER A 84 18.62 15.47 -11.76
N PHE A 85 17.90 15.97 -12.77
CA PHE A 85 17.20 15.14 -13.75
C PHE A 85 18.14 14.07 -14.37
N LEU A 86 19.35 14.45 -14.75
CA LEU A 86 20.31 13.51 -15.33
C LEU A 86 20.78 12.43 -14.34
N THR A 87 20.97 12.80 -13.07
CA THR A 87 21.33 11.85 -12.01
C THR A 87 20.18 10.85 -11.81
N TRP A 88 18.94 11.33 -11.76
CA TRP A 88 17.76 10.50 -11.64
C TRP A 88 17.59 9.56 -12.84
N LEU A 89 17.79 10.09 -14.06
CA LEU A 89 17.62 9.30 -15.29
C LEU A 89 18.63 8.15 -15.39
N ARG A 90 19.88 8.38 -14.97
CA ARG A 90 20.98 7.41 -14.99
C ARG A 90 21.01 6.46 -13.80
N ALA A 91 20.21 6.72 -12.78
CA ALA A 91 20.19 5.87 -11.59
C ALA A 91 19.78 4.43 -11.92
N PRO A 92 20.46 3.43 -11.37
CA PRO A 92 20.14 2.02 -11.64
C PRO A 92 18.77 1.65 -11.05
N ARG A 93 18.04 0.80 -11.80
CA ARG A 93 16.73 0.24 -11.42
C ARG A 93 16.74 -1.26 -11.63
N PRO A 94 17.42 -2.02 -10.78
CA PRO A 94 17.45 -3.47 -10.90
C PRO A 94 16.06 -4.05 -10.70
N GLY A 95 15.76 -5.16 -11.40
CA GLY A 95 14.51 -5.87 -11.24
C GLY A 95 14.33 -6.36 -9.81
N ALA A 96 13.14 -6.16 -9.28
CA ALA A 96 12.75 -6.55 -7.93
C ALA A 96 11.34 -7.16 -7.96
N GLY A 97 10.95 -7.85 -6.90
CA GLY A 97 9.58 -8.32 -6.73
C GLY A 97 8.56 -7.18 -6.62
N PRO A 98 7.26 -7.49 -6.76
CA PRO A 98 6.21 -6.49 -6.68
C PRO A 98 6.24 -5.75 -5.34
N GLY A 99 5.96 -4.46 -5.37
CA GLY A 99 5.93 -3.61 -4.18
C GLY A 99 7.29 -3.12 -3.67
N VAL A 100 8.39 -3.45 -4.34
CA VAL A 100 9.73 -2.96 -3.99
C VAL A 100 10.05 -1.69 -4.76
N TRP A 101 10.56 -0.66 -4.05
CA TRP A 101 11.06 0.56 -4.65
C TRP A 101 12.36 0.29 -5.40
N THR A 102 12.36 0.39 -6.73
CA THR A 102 13.48 -0.03 -7.59
C THR A 102 14.56 1.03 -7.80
N TYR A 103 14.23 2.31 -7.57
CA TYR A 103 15.20 3.41 -7.69
C TYR A 103 16.36 3.20 -6.72
N GLU A 104 17.59 3.05 -7.25
CA GLU A 104 18.81 2.72 -6.48
C GLU A 104 18.71 1.47 -5.60
N TYR A 105 17.82 0.53 -5.92
CA TYR A 105 17.68 -0.71 -5.18
C TYR A 105 18.94 -1.55 -5.27
N LYS A 106 19.35 -2.11 -4.12
CA LYS A 106 20.49 -3.05 -4.04
C LYS A 106 19.97 -4.40 -3.57
N PRO A 107 19.98 -5.43 -4.46
CA PRO A 107 19.58 -6.77 -4.06
C PRO A 107 20.45 -7.27 -2.91
N LYS A 108 19.83 -7.82 -1.88
CA LYS A 108 20.54 -8.45 -0.77
C LYS A 108 21.06 -9.84 -1.21
N PRO A 109 22.28 -10.24 -0.80
CA PRO A 109 22.74 -11.61 -1.00
C PRO A 109 21.81 -12.60 -0.25
N PRO A 110 21.79 -13.89 -0.65
CA PRO A 110 21.01 -14.90 0.07
C PRO A 110 21.31 -14.91 1.56
N GLU A 111 20.27 -15.12 2.38
CA GLU A 111 20.46 -15.27 3.83
C GLU A 111 21.23 -16.56 4.10
N ASP A 112 22.37 -16.42 4.77
CA ASP A 112 23.16 -17.55 5.27
C ASP A 112 22.70 -17.81 6.73
N PRO A 113 21.90 -18.87 6.98
CA PRO A 113 21.31 -19.14 8.30
C PRO A 113 22.38 -19.48 9.34
N ASP A 114 23.57 -19.93 8.91
CA ASP A 114 24.69 -20.28 9.79
C ASP A 114 25.63 -19.10 10.06
N ARG A 115 25.29 -17.91 9.56
CA ARG A 115 26.12 -16.72 9.70
C ARG A 115 26.17 -16.21 11.14
N ILE A 116 27.27 -16.49 11.83
CA ILE A 116 27.52 -16.00 13.19
C ILE A 116 27.52 -14.46 13.20
N PRO A 117 26.71 -13.78 14.08
CA PRO A 117 26.75 -12.33 14.21
C PRO A 117 28.15 -11.80 14.43
N GLY A 118 28.57 -10.76 13.71
CA GLY A 118 29.94 -10.25 13.71
C GLY A 118 30.49 -9.93 15.11
N ARG A 119 29.67 -9.40 16.01
CA ARG A 119 30.08 -9.14 17.42
C ARG A 119 30.40 -10.43 18.21
N ARG A 120 29.64 -11.50 17.99
CA ARG A 120 29.89 -12.80 18.62
C ARG A 120 31.10 -13.48 18.00
N LEU A 121 31.29 -13.35 16.71
CA LEU A 121 32.46 -13.89 15.99
C LEU A 121 33.75 -13.22 16.48
N LEU A 122 33.79 -11.88 16.50
CA LEU A 122 34.96 -11.13 16.99
C LEU A 122 35.21 -11.34 18.48
N GLY A 123 34.15 -11.35 19.30
CA GLY A 123 34.26 -11.65 20.73
C GLY A 123 34.79 -13.06 21.00
N GLY A 124 34.26 -14.06 20.28
CA GLY A 124 34.75 -15.45 20.36
C GLY A 124 36.23 -15.60 19.94
N ALA A 125 36.62 -14.97 18.85
CA ALA A 125 37.98 -14.96 18.36
C ALA A 125 38.95 -14.30 19.37
N LEU A 126 38.58 -13.15 19.94
CA LEU A 126 39.40 -12.44 20.94
C LEU A 126 39.59 -13.28 22.22
N ILE A 127 38.48 -13.84 22.74
CA ILE A 127 38.52 -14.71 23.93
C ILE A 127 39.41 -15.95 23.66
N SER A 128 39.24 -16.58 22.48
CA SER A 128 40.03 -17.72 22.06
C SER A 128 41.53 -17.37 21.99
N ALA A 129 41.90 -16.22 21.44
CA ALA A 129 43.29 -15.76 21.39
C ALA A 129 43.87 -15.52 22.78
N LEU A 130 43.09 -14.88 23.68
CA LEU A 130 43.52 -14.66 25.08
C LEU A 130 43.70 -15.98 25.84
N CYS A 131 42.78 -16.94 25.64
CA CYS A 131 42.92 -18.27 26.24
C CYS A 131 44.16 -19.01 25.70
N GLY A 132 44.41 -18.97 24.40
CA GLY A 132 45.61 -19.54 23.79
C GLY A 132 46.89 -18.90 24.33
N TRP A 133 46.94 -17.58 24.44
CA TRP A 133 48.02 -16.85 25.05
C TRP A 133 48.23 -17.23 26.53
N LEU A 134 47.17 -17.35 27.30
CA LEU A 134 47.23 -17.75 28.70
C LEU A 134 47.82 -19.16 28.86
N VAL A 135 47.36 -20.14 28.09
CA VAL A 135 47.86 -21.50 28.09
C VAL A 135 49.35 -21.53 27.72
N TRP A 136 49.77 -20.82 26.68
CA TRP A 136 51.13 -20.68 26.28
C TRP A 136 51.98 -20.04 27.42
N SER A 137 51.50 -18.96 28.05
CA SER A 137 52.20 -18.30 29.17
C SER A 137 52.37 -19.22 30.38
N LEU A 138 51.35 -20.02 30.71
CA LEU A 138 51.43 -21.00 31.81
C LEU A 138 52.43 -22.12 31.50
N LEU A 139 52.49 -22.61 30.25
CA LEU A 139 53.49 -23.60 29.81
C LEU A 139 54.88 -23.00 29.83
N TRP A 140 55.07 -21.82 29.28
CA TRP A 140 56.40 -21.17 29.19
C TRP A 140 57.01 -20.84 30.58
N ASN A 141 56.20 -20.33 31.50
CA ASN A 141 56.62 -19.96 32.82
C ASN A 141 56.67 -21.14 33.79
N GLY A 142 56.47 -22.38 33.35
CA GLY A 142 56.58 -23.58 34.13
C GLY A 142 55.49 -23.83 35.18
N TYR A 143 54.39 -23.03 35.19
CA TYR A 143 53.30 -23.23 36.15
C TYR A 143 52.57 -24.55 36.00
N LEU A 144 52.62 -25.18 34.82
CA LEU A 144 52.06 -26.50 34.55
C LEU A 144 53.07 -27.64 34.72
N GLY A 145 54.22 -27.33 35.28
CA GLY A 145 55.31 -28.27 35.45
C GLY A 145 56.14 -28.53 34.19
N GLY A 146 57.31 -29.11 34.29
CA GLY A 146 58.20 -29.39 33.16
C GLY A 146 57.74 -30.57 32.25
N TYR A 147 56.63 -31.23 32.58
CA TYR A 147 56.14 -32.43 31.90
C TYR A 147 55.81 -32.21 30.40
N TRP A 148 55.56 -30.97 29.99
CA TRP A 148 55.26 -30.65 28.59
C TRP A 148 56.55 -30.84 27.72
N ASN A 149 57.73 -30.84 28.24
CA ASN A 149 59.00 -31.12 27.55
C ASN A 149 59.34 -32.63 27.46
N TRP A 150 58.60 -33.50 28.18
CA TRP A 150 58.87 -34.94 28.19
C TRP A 150 58.84 -35.58 26.80
N PRO A 151 57.98 -35.26 25.85
CA PRO A 151 58.04 -35.79 24.49
C PRO A 151 59.33 -35.40 23.75
N LEU A 152 59.87 -34.20 24.00
CA LEU A 152 61.17 -33.80 23.45
C LEU A 152 62.26 -34.69 23.91
N TYR A 153 62.37 -34.97 25.24
CA TYR A 153 63.44 -35.83 25.84
C TYR A 153 63.24 -37.29 25.41
N LEU A 154 62.03 -37.74 25.15
CA LEU A 154 61.76 -39.09 24.64
C LEU A 154 62.21 -39.30 23.16
N LEU A 155 62.14 -38.27 22.36
CA LEU A 155 62.37 -38.32 20.90
C LEU A 155 63.79 -37.93 20.51
N THR A 156 64.59 -37.40 21.46
CA THR A 156 65.97 -36.92 21.24
C THR A 156 66.95 -37.61 22.11
N PRO A 157 68.19 -37.91 21.65
CA PRO A 157 69.26 -38.58 22.42
C PRO A 157 69.69 -37.73 23.63
N ASP A 158 69.90 -38.38 24.80
CA ASP A 158 70.37 -37.72 26.00
C ASP A 158 71.69 -36.99 25.85
N SER A 159 72.52 -37.43 24.91
CA SER A 159 73.78 -36.80 24.58
C SER A 159 73.71 -35.38 24.04
N TRP A 160 72.52 -34.94 23.61
CA TRP A 160 72.29 -33.58 23.13
C TRP A 160 72.08 -32.55 24.25
N TYR A 161 71.94 -33.06 25.51
CA TYR A 161 71.64 -32.26 26.74
C TYR A 161 72.66 -32.49 27.84
N GLU A 162 73.98 -32.49 27.50
CA GLU A 162 75.10 -32.74 28.48
C GLU A 162 75.26 -31.61 29.51
N ARG A 163 75.93 -31.93 30.68
CA ARG A 163 76.07 -31.04 31.85
C ARG A 163 76.95 -29.80 31.61
N GLY A 164 76.81 -29.09 30.57
CA GLY A 164 77.59 -27.89 30.24
C GLY A 164 76.88 -26.93 29.28
N GLY A 165 75.69 -27.28 28.82
CA GLY A 165 74.89 -26.54 27.87
C GLY A 165 74.37 -27.43 26.75
N ASN A 166 73.28 -27.03 26.09
CA ASN A 166 72.73 -27.78 24.96
C ASN A 166 73.73 -27.75 23.82
N THR A 167 73.91 -28.90 23.17
CA THR A 167 74.62 -28.95 21.86
C THR A 167 73.81 -28.16 20.83
N GLU A 168 74.47 -27.78 19.73
CA GLU A 168 73.78 -27.04 18.66
C GLU A 168 72.57 -27.80 18.19
N ALA A 169 72.62 -29.12 18.10
CA ALA A 169 71.46 -29.99 17.71
C ALA A 169 70.38 -29.96 18.78
N GLY A 170 70.69 -30.00 20.07
CA GLY A 170 69.74 -29.90 21.19
C GLY A 170 69.00 -28.54 21.21
N TRP A 171 69.72 -27.47 20.89
CA TRP A 171 69.18 -26.13 20.85
C TRP A 171 68.20 -26.02 19.66
N TRP A 172 68.50 -26.56 18.51
CA TRP A 172 67.57 -26.58 17.33
C TRP A 172 66.38 -27.49 17.64
N ALA A 173 66.55 -28.67 18.18
CA ALA A 173 65.48 -29.59 18.55
C ALA A 173 64.45 -28.93 19.49
N GLN A 174 64.94 -28.21 20.50
CA GLN A 174 64.10 -27.47 21.45
C GLN A 174 63.29 -26.37 20.74
N ARG A 175 63.90 -25.60 19.84
CA ARG A 175 63.19 -24.55 19.09
C ARG A 175 62.14 -25.09 18.13
N ILE A 176 62.47 -26.19 17.42
CA ILE A 176 61.48 -26.86 16.54
C ILE A 176 60.32 -27.39 17.37
N TYR A 177 60.61 -28.02 18.52
CA TYR A 177 59.55 -28.52 19.39
C TYR A 177 58.64 -27.40 19.93
N ILE A 178 59.22 -26.30 20.38
CA ILE A 178 58.48 -25.10 20.80
C ILE A 178 57.61 -24.59 19.65
N GLY A 179 58.17 -24.53 18.45
CA GLY A 179 57.42 -24.14 17.24
C GLY A 179 56.24 -25.08 16.95
N ILE A 180 56.40 -26.38 17.10
CA ILE A 180 55.34 -27.39 16.96
C ILE A 180 54.24 -27.17 18.01
N VAL A 181 54.61 -26.98 19.28
CA VAL A 181 53.65 -26.75 20.37
C VAL A 181 52.85 -25.45 20.11
N ILE A 182 53.52 -24.37 19.71
CA ILE A 182 52.85 -23.12 19.34
C ILE A 182 51.89 -23.34 18.16
N ALA A 183 52.32 -24.08 17.13
CA ALA A 183 51.49 -24.37 15.96
C ALA A 183 50.24 -25.20 16.34
N ILE A 184 50.39 -26.19 17.21
CA ILE A 184 49.27 -27.00 17.74
C ILE A 184 48.29 -26.13 18.52
N LEU A 185 48.79 -25.29 19.44
CA LEU A 185 47.96 -24.39 20.20
C LEU A 185 47.25 -23.39 19.29
N ALA A 186 47.96 -22.82 18.35
CA ALA A 186 47.38 -21.90 17.36
C ALA A 186 46.27 -22.57 16.51
N ALA A 187 46.51 -23.82 16.09
CA ALA A 187 45.50 -24.59 15.34
C ALA A 187 44.25 -24.88 16.18
N ILE A 188 44.41 -25.31 17.44
CA ILE A 188 43.30 -25.59 18.35
C ILE A 188 42.47 -24.31 18.62
N PHE A 189 43.11 -23.24 19.04
CA PHE A 189 42.45 -22.00 19.40
C PHE A 189 41.93 -21.25 18.18
N SER A 190 42.56 -21.37 17.01
CA SER A 190 42.03 -20.85 15.75
C SER A 190 40.72 -21.54 15.37
N ARG A 191 40.66 -22.86 15.58
CA ARG A 191 39.42 -23.62 15.27
C ARG A 191 38.29 -23.30 16.26
N VAL A 192 38.60 -23.21 17.56
CA VAL A 192 37.64 -22.86 18.61
C VAL A 192 37.12 -21.41 18.42
N GLY A 193 38.01 -20.48 18.06
CA GLY A 193 37.65 -19.06 17.85
C GLY A 193 37.13 -18.73 16.47
N HIS A 194 36.92 -19.72 15.59
CA HIS A 194 36.46 -19.50 14.20
C HIS A 194 37.30 -18.46 13.42
N TRP A 195 38.61 -18.45 13.65
CA TRP A 195 39.55 -17.49 13.04
C TRP A 195 39.58 -17.54 11.51
N GLY A 196 39.32 -18.69 10.92
CA GLY A 196 39.21 -18.85 9.46
C GLY A 196 38.06 -18.01 8.89
N GLU A 197 36.98 -17.90 9.64
CA GLU A 197 35.81 -17.10 9.24
C GLU A 197 36.05 -15.60 9.50
N VAL A 198 36.70 -15.25 10.59
CA VAL A 198 37.17 -13.87 10.85
C VAL A 198 38.10 -13.41 9.74
N PHE A 199 39.07 -14.23 9.35
CA PHE A 199 40.00 -13.92 8.25
C PHE A 199 39.28 -13.73 6.95
N ARG A 200 38.40 -14.67 6.56
CA ARG A 200 37.63 -14.62 5.31
C ARG A 200 36.72 -13.40 5.26
N ARG A 201 36.15 -12.99 6.40
CA ARG A 201 35.13 -11.92 6.47
C ARG A 201 35.70 -10.51 6.60
N TYR A 202 36.82 -10.35 7.34
CA TYR A 202 37.40 -9.05 7.68
C TYR A 202 38.77 -8.79 7.05
N VAL A 203 39.59 -9.82 6.88
CA VAL A 203 40.96 -9.68 6.43
C VAL A 203 41.08 -9.95 4.92
N ALA A 204 40.46 -11.00 4.39
CA ALA A 204 40.50 -11.33 2.99
C ALA A 204 39.98 -10.22 2.06
N PRO A 205 38.91 -9.45 2.41
CA PRO A 205 38.47 -8.32 1.60
C PRO A 205 39.49 -7.18 1.54
N LEU A 206 40.28 -6.98 2.62
CA LEU A 206 41.34 -5.96 2.63
C LEU A 206 42.46 -6.30 1.65
N PHE A 207 42.82 -7.59 1.57
CA PHE A 207 43.83 -8.08 0.62
C PHE A 207 43.27 -8.11 -0.81
N ARG A 208 42.00 -8.47 -1.01
CA ARG A 208 41.35 -8.39 -2.33
C ARG A 208 41.28 -6.97 -2.84
N ARG A 209 40.90 -6.00 -2.00
CA ARG A 209 40.91 -4.57 -2.37
C ARG A 209 42.29 -4.01 -2.72
N ALA A 210 43.34 -4.61 -2.18
CA ALA A 210 44.73 -4.21 -2.50
C ALA A 210 45.26 -4.86 -3.79
N TRP A 211 44.63 -5.92 -4.29
CA TRP A 211 45.03 -6.66 -5.49
C TRP A 211 44.01 -6.58 -6.64
N ASP A 212 42.78 -6.19 -6.37
CA ASP A 212 41.82 -5.89 -7.41
C ASP A 212 42.16 -4.52 -7.98
N ASP A 213 42.53 -4.53 -9.25
CA ASP A 213 42.72 -3.34 -10.07
C ASP A 213 41.51 -2.40 -9.88
N PRO A 214 41.65 -1.09 -9.67
CA PRO A 214 40.52 -0.16 -9.50
C PRO A 214 39.56 -0.13 -10.70
N ALA A 215 39.89 -0.87 -11.80
CA ALA A 215 39.03 -1.07 -12.94
C ALA A 215 37.94 -2.17 -12.78
N ALA A 216 37.96 -2.96 -11.71
CA ALA A 216 37.02 -4.08 -11.49
C ALA A 216 35.96 -3.82 -10.40
N ASP A 217 35.59 -2.58 -10.11
CA ASP A 217 34.42 -2.25 -9.33
C ASP A 217 33.17 -2.47 -10.20
N PRO A 218 32.30 -3.46 -9.88
CA PRO A 218 31.06 -3.66 -10.67
C PRO A 218 30.15 -2.43 -10.65
N ASN A 219 30.24 -1.56 -9.64
CA ASN A 219 29.58 -0.27 -9.63
C ASN A 219 30.32 0.75 -10.52
N GLY A 220 31.65 0.67 -10.63
CA GLY A 220 32.45 1.47 -11.56
C GLY A 220 32.22 1.07 -13.01
N ALA A 221 32.11 -0.24 -13.29
CA ALA A 221 31.80 -0.74 -14.62
C ALA A 221 30.37 -0.38 -15.07
N ALA A 222 29.38 -0.42 -14.16
CA ALA A 222 28.03 0.06 -14.45
C ALA A 222 27.99 1.59 -14.65
N ALA A 223 28.76 2.35 -13.88
CA ALA A 223 28.88 3.79 -14.06
C ALA A 223 29.66 4.18 -15.33
N GLN A 224 30.68 3.38 -15.70
CA GLN A 224 31.43 3.56 -16.95
C GLN A 224 30.63 3.09 -18.17
N ALA A 225 29.83 2.01 -18.07
CA ALA A 225 28.92 1.59 -19.13
C ALA A 225 27.83 2.65 -19.38
N ALA A 226 27.39 3.34 -18.33
CA ALA A 226 26.47 4.48 -18.44
C ALA A 226 27.12 5.74 -19.01
N ALA A 227 28.45 5.79 -19.09
CA ALA A 227 29.21 6.92 -19.66
C ALA A 227 29.43 6.81 -21.18
N HIS A 228 29.12 5.65 -21.80
CA HIS A 228 29.16 5.52 -23.26
C HIS A 228 27.92 6.19 -23.89
N PRO A 229 28.11 7.08 -24.88
CA PRO A 229 26.99 7.78 -25.54
C PRO A 229 25.94 6.84 -26.13
N GLU A 230 26.34 5.63 -26.55
CA GLU A 230 25.42 4.62 -27.11
C GLU A 230 24.53 3.94 -26.08
N THR A 231 24.84 4.07 -24.79
CA THR A 231 24.08 3.43 -23.67
C THR A 231 23.50 4.44 -22.71
N ASP A 232 23.90 5.71 -22.76
CA ASP A 232 23.35 6.76 -21.88
C ASP A 232 21.87 7.03 -22.24
N PRO A 233 20.91 6.81 -21.33
CA PRO A 233 19.49 7.06 -21.60
C PRO A 233 19.22 8.55 -21.96
N ALA A 234 20.06 9.48 -21.50
CA ALA A 234 19.94 10.90 -21.83
C ALA A 234 20.21 11.19 -23.32
N GLU A 235 20.94 10.32 -24.03
CA GLU A 235 21.25 10.45 -25.44
C GLU A 235 20.22 9.78 -26.36
N TRP A 236 19.15 9.23 -25.83
CA TRP A 236 18.05 8.61 -26.58
C TRP A 236 18.51 7.55 -27.60
N PRO A 237 19.22 6.50 -27.17
CA PRO A 237 19.83 5.54 -28.08
C PRO A 237 18.81 4.83 -28.99
N GLN A 238 17.59 4.60 -28.50
CA GLN A 238 16.53 3.97 -29.30
C GLN A 238 16.05 4.86 -30.47
N LEU A 239 15.98 6.18 -30.27
CA LEU A 239 15.65 7.14 -31.33
C LEU A 239 16.77 7.20 -32.37
N ARG A 240 18.03 7.19 -31.94
CA ARG A 240 19.18 7.15 -32.80
C ARG A 240 19.20 5.87 -33.65
N ALA A 241 18.97 4.71 -33.05
CA ALA A 241 18.88 3.42 -33.74
C ALA A 241 17.74 3.38 -34.77
N ALA A 242 16.66 4.14 -34.56
CA ALA A 242 15.56 4.28 -35.51
C ALA A 242 15.77 5.35 -36.58
N GLY A 243 16.95 6.01 -36.62
CA GLY A 243 17.28 7.05 -37.60
C GLY A 243 16.76 8.46 -37.25
N ALA A 244 16.14 8.67 -36.10
CA ALA A 244 15.64 9.97 -35.66
C ALA A 244 16.73 10.80 -34.92
N HIS A 245 17.91 10.92 -35.53
CA HIS A 245 19.08 11.56 -34.92
C HIS A 245 18.82 13.02 -34.49
N SER A 246 18.17 13.82 -35.35
CA SER A 246 17.87 15.23 -35.05
C SER A 246 16.95 15.40 -33.85
N ALA A 247 15.95 14.54 -33.69
CA ALA A 247 15.08 14.54 -32.51
C ALA A 247 15.86 14.13 -31.25
N ALA A 248 16.69 13.08 -31.33
CA ALA A 248 17.54 12.64 -30.23
C ALA A 248 18.51 13.74 -29.78
N ASP A 249 19.19 14.45 -30.74
CA ASP A 249 20.11 15.55 -30.46
C ASP A 249 19.39 16.71 -29.75
N ARG A 250 18.20 17.08 -30.22
CA ARG A 250 17.37 18.12 -29.60
C ARG A 250 17.03 17.80 -28.16
N LEU A 251 16.50 16.58 -27.92
CA LEU A 251 16.10 16.15 -26.57
C LEU A 251 17.31 16.02 -25.62
N ALA A 252 18.44 15.48 -26.10
CA ALA A 252 19.66 15.38 -25.31
C ALA A 252 20.24 16.77 -24.96
N ALA A 253 20.18 17.72 -25.87
CA ALA A 253 20.60 19.11 -25.60
C ALA A 253 19.72 19.75 -24.51
N GLU A 254 18.40 19.61 -24.58
CA GLU A 254 17.48 20.16 -23.59
C GLU A 254 17.59 19.45 -22.22
N ALA A 255 17.84 18.15 -22.20
CA ALA A 255 18.12 17.41 -20.97
C ALA A 255 19.38 17.94 -20.27
N ARG A 256 20.47 18.17 -21.05
CA ARG A 256 21.72 18.76 -20.53
C ARG A 256 21.55 20.22 -20.09
N ALA A 257 20.70 20.97 -20.76
CA ALA A 257 20.39 22.37 -20.41
C ALA A 257 19.44 22.50 -19.19
N GLY A 258 18.91 21.36 -18.64
CA GLY A 258 17.95 21.38 -17.54
C GLY A 258 16.53 21.83 -17.91
N ALA A 259 16.23 21.89 -19.22
CA ALA A 259 14.89 22.28 -19.72
C ALA A 259 13.88 21.12 -19.72
N MET A 260 14.33 19.89 -19.47
CA MET A 260 13.54 18.68 -19.39
C MET A 260 13.41 18.20 -17.95
N ASN A 261 12.22 17.82 -17.55
CA ASN A 261 11.94 17.16 -16.28
C ASN A 261 11.57 15.67 -16.47
N ASP A 262 11.31 14.97 -15.38
CA ASP A 262 10.96 13.54 -15.37
C ASP A 262 9.61 13.24 -16.05
N VAL A 263 8.61 14.13 -15.92
CA VAL A 263 7.32 14.02 -16.60
C VAL A 263 7.47 14.18 -18.11
N ASP A 264 8.27 15.17 -18.53
CA ASP A 264 8.56 15.39 -19.96
C ASP A 264 9.19 14.15 -20.59
N HIS A 265 10.21 13.58 -19.92
CA HIS A 265 10.86 12.35 -20.36
C HIS A 265 9.87 11.19 -20.48
N ALA A 266 9.07 10.95 -19.42
CA ALA A 266 8.09 9.87 -19.40
C ALA A 266 7.04 10.01 -20.51
N ARG A 267 6.62 11.25 -20.80
CA ARG A 267 5.65 11.58 -21.85
C ARG A 267 6.22 11.34 -23.25
N ILE A 268 7.43 11.79 -23.49
CA ILE A 268 8.12 11.57 -24.79
C ILE A 268 8.38 10.08 -24.99
N GLU A 269 8.81 9.35 -23.95
CA GLU A 269 8.99 7.91 -24.00
C GLU A 269 7.67 7.18 -24.30
N ARG A 270 6.55 7.64 -23.72
CA ARG A 270 5.21 7.11 -24.06
C ARG A 270 4.84 7.35 -25.52
N ALA A 271 5.12 8.54 -26.05
CA ALA A 271 4.88 8.86 -27.45
C ALA A 271 5.78 7.99 -28.38
N TRP A 272 7.03 7.77 -27.98
CA TRP A 272 7.93 6.87 -28.67
C TRP A 272 7.42 5.40 -28.67
N GLN A 273 6.92 4.91 -27.56
CA GLN A 273 6.28 3.59 -27.48
C GLN A 273 5.08 3.45 -28.42
N ALA A 274 4.30 4.53 -28.63
CA ALA A 274 3.22 4.55 -29.61
C ALA A 274 3.72 4.45 -31.05
N VAL A 275 4.87 5.07 -31.36
CA VAL A 275 5.55 4.91 -32.68
C VAL A 275 6.00 3.47 -32.88
N ARG A 276 6.67 2.88 -31.88
CA ARG A 276 7.10 1.47 -31.93
C ARG A 276 5.96 0.48 -32.10
N ALA A 277 4.80 0.79 -31.52
CA ALA A 277 3.58 0.00 -31.67
C ALA A 277 2.82 0.26 -33.00
N GLY A 278 3.37 1.08 -33.89
CA GLY A 278 2.74 1.43 -35.17
C GLY A 278 1.50 2.32 -35.09
N ARG A 279 1.24 2.90 -33.92
CA ARG A 279 0.08 3.80 -33.71
C ARG A 279 0.33 5.23 -34.19
N ASN A 280 1.60 5.64 -34.24
CA ASN A 280 2.03 6.95 -34.73
C ASN A 280 3.18 6.79 -35.72
N SER A 281 3.34 7.75 -36.67
CA SER A 281 4.45 7.74 -37.59
C SER A 281 5.70 8.33 -36.98
N LEU A 282 6.89 7.80 -37.34
CA LEU A 282 8.19 8.34 -36.94
C LEU A 282 8.37 9.78 -37.39
N ALA A 283 7.91 10.13 -38.60
CA ALA A 283 8.01 11.46 -39.16
C ALA A 283 7.21 12.48 -38.31
N ALA A 284 5.96 12.17 -37.93
CA ALA A 284 5.13 13.04 -37.11
C ALA A 284 5.71 13.21 -35.70
N PHE A 285 6.25 12.13 -35.10
CA PHE A 285 6.94 12.19 -33.81
C PHE A 285 8.16 13.12 -33.90
N THR A 286 9.03 12.91 -34.89
CA THR A 286 10.25 13.71 -35.09
C THR A 286 9.93 15.20 -35.29
N ASP A 287 8.96 15.50 -36.15
CA ASP A 287 8.50 16.86 -36.40
C ASP A 287 7.96 17.56 -35.12
N THR A 288 7.17 16.84 -34.32
CA THR A 288 6.64 17.36 -33.04
C THR A 288 7.78 17.66 -32.05
N VAL A 289 8.75 16.75 -31.94
CA VAL A 289 9.92 16.93 -31.07
C VAL A 289 10.78 18.11 -31.54
N LEU A 290 11.02 18.24 -32.84
CA LEU A 290 11.80 19.36 -33.38
C LEU A 290 11.12 20.72 -33.18
N ARG A 291 9.79 20.78 -33.19
CA ARG A 291 9.05 22.02 -32.92
C ARG A 291 8.99 22.37 -31.44
N HIS A 292 8.74 21.40 -30.56
CA HIS A 292 8.38 21.65 -29.16
C HIS A 292 9.45 21.21 -28.14
N GLY A 293 10.50 20.49 -28.56
CA GLY A 293 11.54 19.99 -27.66
C GLY A 293 11.00 19.17 -26.50
N ALA A 294 11.43 19.47 -25.29
CA ALA A 294 10.97 18.83 -24.06
C ALA A 294 9.46 19.00 -23.79
N ALA A 295 8.83 20.03 -24.34
CA ALA A 295 7.38 20.24 -24.25
C ALA A 295 6.57 19.45 -25.31
N ALA A 296 7.22 18.63 -26.15
CA ALA A 296 6.57 17.81 -27.16
C ALA A 296 5.55 16.85 -26.54
N HIS A 297 4.46 16.58 -27.29
CA HIS A 297 3.38 15.70 -26.85
C HIS A 297 2.72 16.13 -25.53
N GLY A 298 2.60 17.46 -25.30
CA GLY A 298 2.06 18.04 -24.07
C GLY A 298 0.68 17.52 -23.71
N HIS A 299 0.40 17.45 -22.40
CA HIS A 299 -0.95 17.18 -21.91
C HIS A 299 -1.90 18.32 -22.30
N PRO A 300 -3.19 18.02 -22.60
CA PRO A 300 -4.16 19.06 -23.03
C PRO A 300 -4.30 20.25 -22.07
N SER A 301 -4.07 20.05 -20.76
CA SER A 301 -4.05 21.15 -19.78
C SER A 301 -2.87 22.09 -19.91
N GLY A 302 -1.86 21.76 -20.71
CA GLY A 302 -0.59 22.50 -20.80
C GLY A 302 0.34 22.31 -19.61
N ALA A 303 -0.07 21.62 -18.55
CA ALA A 303 0.76 21.37 -17.37
C ALA A 303 1.91 20.39 -17.68
N ARG A 304 3.10 20.71 -17.24
CA ARG A 304 4.31 19.88 -17.40
C ARG A 304 4.72 19.19 -16.09
N ASP A 305 4.17 19.63 -14.96
CA ASP A 305 4.40 19.07 -13.64
C ASP A 305 3.21 19.40 -12.72
N LEU A 306 3.17 18.81 -11.54
CA LEU A 306 2.27 19.22 -10.48
C LEU A 306 2.81 20.47 -9.77
N PRO A 307 1.94 21.33 -9.25
CA PRO A 307 2.35 22.52 -8.50
C PRO A 307 3.24 22.23 -7.29
N ALA A 308 2.97 21.11 -6.63
CA ALA A 308 3.76 20.60 -5.52
C ALA A 308 3.76 19.07 -5.54
N ARG A 309 4.90 18.50 -5.15
CA ARG A 309 5.03 17.05 -4.92
C ARG A 309 5.48 16.81 -3.49
N THR A 310 4.80 15.90 -2.80
CA THR A 310 5.08 15.56 -1.40
C THR A 310 5.71 14.19 -1.23
N ALA A 311 5.53 13.29 -2.20
CA ALA A 311 6.08 11.94 -2.19
C ALA A 311 7.27 11.78 -3.16
N HIS A 312 7.99 10.67 -3.03
CA HIS A 312 9.04 10.29 -3.96
C HIS A 312 8.46 9.46 -5.10
N HIS A 313 8.67 9.92 -6.34
CA HIS A 313 8.17 9.28 -7.55
C HIS A 313 9.31 8.83 -8.45
N ASP A 314 9.13 7.69 -9.10
CA ASP A 314 9.97 7.26 -10.21
C ASP A 314 9.10 6.98 -11.44
N LEU A 315 9.09 7.91 -12.37
CA LEU A 315 8.25 7.83 -13.57
C LEU A 315 8.81 6.87 -14.63
N ILE A 316 10.04 6.37 -14.50
CA ILE A 316 10.57 5.30 -15.35
C ILE A 316 10.01 3.95 -14.91
N ALA A 317 10.03 3.68 -13.61
CA ALA A 317 9.45 2.47 -13.04
C ALA A 317 7.95 2.62 -12.73
N HIS A 318 7.36 3.79 -12.96
CA HIS A 318 5.96 4.13 -12.65
C HIS A 318 5.58 3.99 -11.18
N GLN A 319 6.55 4.14 -10.28
CA GLN A 319 6.43 3.87 -8.86
C GLN A 319 6.26 5.13 -8.03
N VAL A 320 5.49 4.99 -6.94
CA VAL A 320 5.50 5.93 -5.81
C VAL A 320 5.96 5.20 -4.55
N ARG A 321 6.97 5.75 -3.89
CA ARG A 321 7.43 5.23 -2.61
C ARG A 321 6.43 5.56 -1.53
N ILE A 322 5.99 4.54 -0.78
CA ILE A 322 5.04 4.69 0.32
C ILE A 322 5.69 4.56 1.70
N GLY A 323 6.90 4.04 1.77
CA GLY A 323 7.62 3.87 3.03
C GLY A 323 8.83 2.96 2.93
N THR A 324 9.32 2.53 4.07
CA THR A 324 10.47 1.62 4.17
C THR A 324 10.12 0.44 5.07
N ALA A 325 10.50 -0.76 4.68
CA ALA A 325 10.41 -1.94 5.54
C ALA A 325 11.53 -1.89 6.59
N PRO A 326 11.24 -1.77 7.89
CA PRO A 326 12.27 -1.74 8.92
C PRO A 326 13.03 -3.06 9.01
N GLU A 327 14.20 -3.03 9.68
CA GLU A 327 15.01 -4.22 10.00
C GLU A 327 14.35 -5.07 11.12
N ASP A 328 13.06 -5.34 10.98
CA ASP A 328 12.29 -6.17 11.92
C ASP A 328 12.45 -7.66 11.55
N PRO A 329 12.66 -8.57 12.53
CA PRO A 329 12.74 -10.01 12.28
C PRO A 329 11.49 -10.60 11.58
N ARG A 330 10.32 -10.00 11.73
CA ARG A 330 9.09 -10.42 11.08
C ARG A 330 9.08 -10.14 9.58
N ASN A 331 9.84 -9.13 9.15
CA ASN A 331 9.99 -8.87 7.74
C ASN A 331 10.86 -9.93 7.08
N PRO A 332 10.48 -10.43 5.91
CA PRO A 332 11.34 -11.31 5.13
C PRO A 332 12.70 -10.66 4.89
N TYR A 333 13.76 -11.43 4.99
CA TYR A 333 15.14 -10.93 4.90
C TYR A 333 15.40 -10.00 3.70
N HIS A 334 14.86 -10.37 2.54
CA HIS A 334 15.04 -9.58 1.32
C HIS A 334 14.36 -8.21 1.34
N HIS A 335 13.33 -8.03 2.18
CA HIS A 335 12.59 -6.77 2.31
C HIS A 335 13.12 -5.86 3.44
N ARG A 336 13.89 -6.37 4.41
CA ARG A 336 14.40 -5.57 5.53
C ARG A 336 15.24 -4.39 5.03
N GLY A 337 14.98 -3.18 5.52
CA GLY A 337 15.68 -1.95 5.14
C GLY A 337 15.45 -1.50 3.69
N VAL A 338 14.46 -2.06 2.99
CA VAL A 338 14.17 -1.76 1.59
C VAL A 338 12.99 -0.80 1.49
N GLY A 339 13.06 0.14 0.56
CA GLY A 339 11.92 0.99 0.21
C GLY A 339 10.78 0.18 -0.40
N LEU A 340 9.53 0.51 -0.05
CA LEU A 340 8.34 -0.08 -0.65
C LEU A 340 7.61 0.96 -1.50
N ALA A 341 7.04 0.49 -2.60
CA ALA A 341 6.39 1.32 -3.59
C ALA A 341 5.13 0.67 -4.15
N LEU A 342 4.28 1.50 -4.73
CA LEU A 342 3.11 1.08 -5.50
C LEU A 342 3.26 1.57 -6.94
N ASP A 343 2.81 0.75 -7.87
CA ASP A 343 2.81 1.00 -9.31
C ASP A 343 1.49 0.51 -9.93
N PRO A 344 1.20 0.80 -11.20
CA PRO A 344 0.01 0.32 -11.89
C PRO A 344 -0.13 -1.22 -11.94
N ASP A 345 0.98 -1.97 -11.95
CA ASP A 345 0.94 -3.44 -11.93
C ASP A 345 0.40 -3.98 -10.60
N VAL A 346 0.72 -3.30 -9.50
CA VAL A 346 0.21 -3.61 -8.16
C VAL A 346 -1.19 -3.05 -7.98
N LEU A 347 -1.42 -1.77 -8.31
CA LEU A 347 -2.72 -1.11 -8.17
C LEU A 347 -3.81 -1.71 -9.07
N GLY A 348 -3.44 -2.33 -10.21
CA GLY A 348 -4.36 -3.02 -11.10
C GLY A 348 -5.03 -4.27 -10.49
N THR A 349 -4.56 -4.74 -9.34
CA THR A 349 -5.22 -5.78 -8.54
C THR A 349 -6.14 -5.23 -7.47
N SER A 350 -6.30 -3.92 -7.39
CA SER A 350 -6.97 -3.14 -6.36
C SER A 350 -6.34 -3.27 -4.96
N LEU A 351 -6.41 -2.19 -4.19
CA LEU A 351 -5.85 -2.10 -2.85
C LEU A 351 -6.93 -1.76 -1.82
N LEU A 352 -6.96 -2.50 -0.73
CA LEU A 352 -7.78 -2.22 0.44
C LEU A 352 -6.90 -1.86 1.64
N ALA A 353 -7.12 -0.68 2.20
CA ALA A 353 -6.42 -0.20 3.39
C ALA A 353 -7.39 0.01 4.55
N VAL A 354 -7.15 -0.69 5.66
CA VAL A 354 -8.01 -0.64 6.85
C VAL A 354 -7.25 -0.08 8.03
N GLY A 355 -7.87 0.83 8.77
CA GLY A 355 -7.30 1.38 9.99
C GLY A 355 -8.13 2.50 10.60
N PRO A 356 -7.94 2.79 11.90
CA PRO A 356 -8.73 3.78 12.61
C PRO A 356 -8.58 5.19 12.02
N PRO A 357 -9.48 6.12 12.33
CA PRO A 357 -9.30 7.54 12.02
C PRO A 357 -7.96 8.05 12.58
N GLY A 358 -7.26 8.88 11.82
CA GLY A 358 -5.95 9.41 12.22
C GLY A 358 -4.75 8.47 12.04
N ALA A 359 -4.94 7.22 11.58
CA ALA A 359 -3.83 6.29 11.29
C ALA A 359 -2.91 6.76 10.14
N GLY A 360 -3.33 7.76 9.36
CA GLY A 360 -2.54 8.34 8.28
C GLY A 360 -2.87 7.80 6.89
N LYS A 361 -4.00 7.12 6.71
CA LYS A 361 -4.43 6.57 5.41
C LYS A 361 -4.41 7.61 4.29
N THR A 362 -5.09 8.73 4.49
CA THR A 362 -5.16 9.80 3.49
C THR A 362 -3.79 10.41 3.19
N GLY A 363 -3.06 10.84 4.23
CA GLY A 363 -1.79 11.57 4.05
C GLY A 363 -0.61 10.73 3.60
N ARG A 364 -0.57 9.43 3.97
CA ARG A 364 0.60 8.56 3.77
C ARG A 364 0.40 7.48 2.71
N LEU A 365 -0.83 7.24 2.28
CA LEU A 365 -1.14 6.30 1.21
C LEU A 365 -1.91 6.97 0.07
N VAL A 366 -3.10 7.50 0.36
CA VAL A 366 -4.01 8.02 -0.66
C VAL A 366 -3.36 9.18 -1.43
N ARG A 367 -2.88 10.20 -0.71
CA ARG A 367 -2.25 11.37 -1.33
C ARG A 367 -1.01 11.04 -2.18
N PRO A 368 -0.01 10.25 -1.70
CA PRO A 368 1.10 9.80 -2.53
C PRO A 368 0.67 9.05 -3.79
N VAL A 369 -0.33 8.17 -3.69
CA VAL A 369 -0.85 7.42 -4.84
C VAL A 369 -1.55 8.35 -5.84
N VAL A 370 -2.43 9.24 -5.38
CA VAL A 370 -3.09 10.24 -6.24
C VAL A 370 -2.07 11.13 -6.93
N GLU A 371 -1.07 11.63 -6.20
CA GLU A 371 0.02 12.45 -6.74
C GLU A 371 0.78 11.71 -7.85
N SER A 372 1.13 10.43 -7.63
CA SER A 372 1.78 9.59 -8.63
C SER A 372 0.93 9.38 -9.88
N LEU A 373 -0.34 9.05 -9.69
CA LEU A 373 -1.26 8.82 -10.81
C LEU A 373 -1.51 10.11 -11.61
N CYS A 374 -1.57 11.26 -10.94
CA CYS A 374 -1.65 12.56 -11.60
C CYS A 374 -0.40 12.85 -12.44
N LEU A 375 0.81 12.56 -11.95
CA LEU A 375 2.05 12.70 -12.72
C LEU A 375 2.08 11.76 -13.93
N GLN A 376 1.62 10.53 -13.75
CA GLN A 376 1.52 9.56 -14.84
C GLN A 376 0.42 9.94 -15.85
N ALA A 377 -0.65 10.63 -15.42
CA ALA A 377 -1.64 11.19 -16.33
C ALA A 377 -1.04 12.31 -17.19
N LEU A 378 -0.24 13.22 -16.60
CA LEU A 378 0.52 14.22 -17.34
C LEU A 378 1.49 13.58 -18.36
N ALA A 379 2.02 12.40 -18.03
CA ALA A 379 2.84 11.61 -18.96
C ALA A 379 2.01 10.80 -19.98
N GLY A 380 0.68 10.92 -19.99
CA GLY A 380 -0.20 10.24 -20.94
C GLY A 380 -0.40 8.74 -20.68
N ARG A 381 -0.19 8.27 -19.44
CA ARG A 381 -0.20 6.84 -19.08
C ARG A 381 -1.41 6.42 -18.25
N THR A 382 -2.03 7.33 -17.52
CA THR A 382 -3.14 6.99 -16.60
C THR A 382 -4.31 7.96 -16.72
N ALA A 383 -5.47 7.50 -16.26
CA ALA A 383 -6.59 8.34 -15.85
C ALA A 383 -6.87 8.07 -14.37
N VAL A 384 -7.01 9.11 -13.56
CA VAL A 384 -7.24 9.00 -12.12
C VAL A 384 -8.49 9.74 -11.69
N VAL A 385 -9.28 9.08 -10.84
CA VAL A 385 -10.44 9.67 -10.17
C VAL A 385 -10.20 9.55 -8.67
N ALA A 386 -9.91 10.69 -8.02
CA ALA A 386 -9.74 10.79 -6.59
C ALA A 386 -11.04 11.28 -5.95
N VAL A 387 -11.61 10.51 -5.05
CA VAL A 387 -12.90 10.77 -4.39
C VAL A 387 -12.70 10.77 -2.89
N GLY A 388 -13.23 11.75 -2.21
CA GLY A 388 -13.18 11.82 -0.76
C GLY A 388 -14.04 12.93 -0.18
N PRO A 389 -14.13 13.02 1.14
CA PRO A 389 -14.83 14.12 1.80
C PRO A 389 -14.21 15.47 1.44
N ALA A 390 -15.03 16.50 1.36
CA ALA A 390 -14.56 17.86 1.13
C ALA A 390 -13.49 18.24 2.20
N GLY A 391 -12.31 18.65 1.74
CA GLY A 391 -11.20 18.98 2.64
C GLY A 391 -10.32 17.80 3.08
N ALA A 392 -10.49 16.61 2.52
CA ALA A 392 -9.65 15.42 2.82
C ALA A 392 -8.17 15.60 2.50
N GLY A 393 -7.77 16.67 1.79
CA GLY A 393 -6.36 16.94 1.47
C GLY A 393 -5.80 16.07 0.35
N LEU A 394 -6.64 15.70 -0.62
CA LEU A 394 -6.25 14.89 -1.80
C LEU A 394 -5.34 15.63 -2.79
N GLY A 395 -5.14 16.92 -2.61
CA GLY A 395 -4.34 17.81 -3.47
C GLY A 395 -5.05 19.13 -3.71
N GLY A 396 -4.35 20.16 -4.19
CA GLY A 396 -4.95 21.45 -4.61
C GLY A 396 -5.74 21.31 -5.90
N ASP A 397 -6.68 22.24 -6.15
CA ASP A 397 -7.51 22.24 -7.35
C ASP A 397 -6.66 22.25 -8.63
N GLU A 398 -5.55 22.98 -8.61
CA GLU A 398 -4.60 23.12 -9.72
C GLU A 398 -3.86 21.83 -10.10
N ALA A 399 -3.91 20.81 -9.26
CA ALA A 399 -3.31 19.51 -9.58
C ALA A 399 -4.21 18.65 -10.48
N PHE A 400 -5.47 19.06 -10.68
CA PHE A 400 -6.50 18.29 -11.41
C PHE A 400 -7.00 19.04 -12.65
N ASP A 401 -7.44 18.29 -13.64
CA ASP A 401 -8.06 18.84 -14.85
C ASP A 401 -9.55 19.12 -14.62
N VAL A 402 -10.17 18.29 -13.78
CA VAL A 402 -11.58 18.40 -13.40
C VAL A 402 -11.71 18.30 -11.89
N VAL A 403 -12.34 19.29 -11.29
CA VAL A 403 -12.70 19.30 -9.87
C VAL A 403 -14.20 19.47 -9.74
N VAL A 404 -14.84 18.42 -9.21
CA VAL A 404 -16.28 18.40 -8.95
C VAL A 404 -16.48 18.52 -7.44
N LYS A 405 -17.15 19.59 -7.00
CA LYS A 405 -17.43 19.83 -5.57
C LYS A 405 -18.94 19.66 -5.36
N ILE A 406 -19.39 18.43 -5.10
CA ILE A 406 -20.82 18.11 -5.08
C ILE A 406 -21.56 18.90 -4.01
N GLY A 407 -22.65 19.57 -4.46
CA GLY A 407 -23.48 20.40 -3.58
C GLY A 407 -22.84 21.73 -3.16
N ARG A 408 -21.82 22.19 -3.88
CA ARG A 408 -21.17 23.48 -3.60
C ARG A 408 -21.35 24.45 -4.77
N PRO A 409 -21.69 25.70 -4.50
CA PRO A 409 -21.93 26.71 -5.55
C PRO A 409 -20.64 27.12 -6.28
N ASP A 410 -19.46 26.88 -5.69
CA ASP A 410 -18.16 27.14 -6.28
C ASP A 410 -17.61 25.97 -7.12
N SER A 411 -18.43 24.94 -7.39
CA SER A 411 -18.05 23.86 -8.30
C SER A 411 -18.01 24.35 -9.74
N ALA A 412 -16.86 24.11 -10.41
CA ALA A 412 -16.71 24.48 -11.82
C ALA A 412 -17.44 23.51 -12.75
N TYR A 413 -17.71 22.30 -12.30
CA TYR A 413 -18.38 21.23 -13.04
C TYR A 413 -19.50 20.65 -12.21
N ASP A 414 -20.60 20.31 -12.86
CA ASP A 414 -21.63 19.45 -12.31
C ASP A 414 -21.25 17.98 -12.58
N PHE A 415 -21.92 17.05 -11.93
CA PHE A 415 -21.66 15.63 -12.09
C PHE A 415 -22.83 14.94 -12.77
N ASP A 416 -22.55 14.16 -13.82
CA ASP A 416 -23.58 13.43 -14.54
C ASP A 416 -24.12 12.27 -13.70
N LEU A 417 -25.39 12.37 -13.34
CA LEU A 417 -26.07 11.36 -12.53
C LEU A 417 -26.17 10.00 -13.24
N TYR A 418 -26.23 10.00 -14.57
CA TYR A 418 -26.45 8.84 -15.42
C TYR A 418 -25.18 8.27 -16.06
N GLY A 419 -24.02 8.78 -15.70
CA GLY A 419 -22.73 8.28 -16.16
C GLY A 419 -22.41 8.53 -17.64
N GLY A 420 -23.10 9.47 -18.29
CA GLY A 420 -22.92 9.81 -19.71
C GLY A 420 -23.37 8.70 -20.66
N THR A 421 -24.15 7.74 -20.18
CA THR A 421 -24.72 6.70 -21.06
C THR A 421 -25.91 7.22 -21.81
N THR A 422 -26.13 6.61 -22.96
CA THR A 422 -27.36 6.79 -23.73
C THR A 422 -28.31 5.61 -23.59
N ASP A 423 -27.89 4.55 -22.91
CA ASP A 423 -28.67 3.35 -22.68
C ASP A 423 -29.46 3.50 -21.36
N PRO A 424 -30.79 3.45 -21.38
CA PRO A 424 -31.63 3.54 -20.20
C PRO A 424 -31.44 2.38 -19.24
N ASP A 425 -31.10 1.18 -19.69
CA ASP A 425 -30.91 0.02 -18.85
C ASP A 425 -29.57 0.12 -18.09
N GLU A 426 -28.52 0.60 -18.75
CA GLU A 426 -27.23 0.90 -18.09
C GLU A 426 -27.41 2.01 -17.03
N ALA A 427 -28.08 3.11 -17.39
CA ALA A 427 -28.36 4.21 -16.46
C ALA A 427 -29.19 3.74 -15.25
N ALA A 428 -30.20 2.92 -15.49
CA ALA A 428 -31.03 2.35 -14.41
C ALA A 428 -30.27 1.42 -13.49
N GLY A 429 -29.38 0.59 -14.02
CA GLY A 429 -28.52 -0.29 -13.25
C GLY A 429 -27.57 0.49 -12.33
N ILE A 430 -26.87 1.48 -12.88
CA ILE A 430 -25.98 2.37 -12.14
C ILE A 430 -26.73 3.10 -11.02
N LEU A 431 -27.87 3.68 -11.35
CA LEU A 431 -28.65 4.48 -10.39
C LEU A 431 -29.31 3.60 -9.31
N ALA A 432 -29.81 2.41 -9.66
CA ALA A 432 -30.34 1.45 -8.68
C ALA A 432 -29.27 1.04 -7.66
N GLU A 433 -28.07 0.77 -8.14
CA GLU A 433 -26.93 0.43 -7.27
C GLU A 433 -26.58 1.59 -6.33
N ALA A 434 -26.53 2.81 -6.84
CA ALA A 434 -26.25 3.99 -6.05
C ALA A 434 -27.29 4.24 -4.94
N LEU A 435 -28.58 4.16 -5.32
CA LEU A 435 -29.70 4.52 -4.43
C LEU A 435 -29.96 3.46 -3.34
N ILE A 436 -29.99 2.19 -3.72
CA ILE A 436 -30.48 1.11 -2.82
C ILE A 436 -29.53 -0.10 -2.70
N GLY A 437 -28.35 -0.06 -3.32
CA GLY A 437 -27.40 -1.18 -3.27
C GLY A 437 -27.02 -1.61 -1.85
N ASP A 438 -26.95 -0.68 -0.90
CA ASP A 438 -26.71 -0.94 0.53
C ASP A 438 -27.85 -1.70 1.22
N MET A 439 -29.07 -1.62 0.69
CA MET A 439 -30.26 -2.27 1.22
C MET A 439 -30.68 -3.50 0.41
N ALA A 440 -29.99 -3.82 -0.68
CA ALA A 440 -30.37 -4.86 -1.62
C ALA A 440 -30.65 -6.22 -0.93
N ALA A 441 -29.83 -6.59 0.06
CA ALA A 441 -30.01 -7.84 0.81
C ALA A 441 -31.31 -7.89 1.62
N SER A 442 -31.91 -6.77 2.00
CA SER A 442 -33.17 -6.68 2.75
C SER A 442 -34.42 -6.62 1.84
N LEU A 443 -34.19 -6.46 0.53
CA LEU A 443 -35.28 -6.36 -0.44
C LEU A 443 -35.83 -7.75 -0.85
N PRO A 444 -37.09 -7.85 -1.27
CA PRO A 444 -37.64 -9.08 -1.83
C PRO A 444 -36.85 -9.50 -3.09
N GLY A 445 -36.18 -10.63 -3.01
CA GLY A 445 -35.28 -11.13 -4.06
C GLY A 445 -33.80 -10.96 -3.77
N GLY A 446 -33.43 -10.17 -2.73
CA GLY A 446 -32.06 -10.04 -2.25
C GLY A 446 -31.13 -9.25 -3.18
N ASP A 447 -31.65 -8.53 -4.17
CA ASP A 447 -30.88 -7.76 -5.15
C ASP A 447 -31.58 -6.46 -5.59
N SER A 448 -30.84 -5.62 -6.30
CA SER A 448 -31.34 -4.32 -6.83
C SER A 448 -32.07 -4.44 -8.18
N ARG A 449 -32.26 -5.64 -8.73
CA ARG A 449 -32.81 -5.81 -10.11
C ARG A 449 -34.20 -5.22 -10.30
N ARG A 450 -35.08 -5.40 -9.28
CA ARG A 450 -36.44 -4.81 -9.36
C ARG A 450 -36.39 -3.30 -9.40
N ALA A 451 -35.48 -2.70 -8.65
CA ALA A 451 -35.27 -1.26 -8.67
C ALA A 451 -34.70 -0.80 -10.02
N ALA A 452 -33.74 -1.51 -10.57
CA ALA A 452 -33.21 -1.24 -11.90
C ALA A 452 -34.31 -1.35 -12.96
N THR A 453 -35.17 -2.38 -12.92
CA THR A 453 -36.31 -2.50 -13.81
C THR A 453 -37.30 -1.33 -13.66
N ALA A 454 -37.61 -0.94 -12.41
CA ALA A 454 -38.53 0.18 -12.15
C ALA A 454 -37.96 1.52 -12.68
N LEU A 455 -36.64 1.72 -12.54
CA LEU A 455 -35.97 2.89 -13.11
C LEU A 455 -35.93 2.84 -14.64
N ALA A 456 -35.57 1.70 -15.26
CA ALA A 456 -35.53 1.55 -16.72
C ALA A 456 -36.89 1.87 -17.35
N GLN A 457 -37.98 1.41 -16.72
CA GLN A 457 -39.37 1.67 -17.14
C GLN A 457 -39.79 3.15 -17.01
N LEU A 458 -39.01 4.01 -16.40
CA LEU A 458 -39.20 5.46 -16.35
C LEU A 458 -38.16 6.19 -17.22
N LEU A 459 -36.90 5.81 -17.15
CA LEU A 459 -35.80 6.46 -17.86
C LEU A 459 -35.91 6.29 -19.38
N GLY A 460 -36.28 5.09 -19.85
CA GLY A 460 -36.47 4.80 -21.26
C GLY A 460 -37.57 5.65 -21.88
N PRO A 461 -38.82 5.58 -21.37
CA PRO A 461 -39.91 6.41 -21.81
C PRO A 461 -39.61 7.92 -21.75
N TYR A 462 -39.02 8.39 -20.63
CA TYR A 462 -38.71 9.80 -20.48
C TYR A 462 -37.71 10.29 -21.55
N ARG A 463 -36.66 9.51 -21.77
CA ARG A 463 -35.66 9.83 -22.75
C ARG A 463 -36.21 9.80 -24.19
N ALA A 464 -37.04 8.83 -24.51
CA ALA A 464 -37.67 8.74 -25.82
C ALA A 464 -38.58 9.95 -26.12
N ALA A 465 -39.29 10.43 -25.08
CA ALA A 465 -40.17 11.58 -25.19
C ALA A 465 -39.40 12.92 -25.26
N HIS A 466 -38.32 13.07 -24.49
CA HIS A 466 -37.67 14.37 -24.28
C HIS A 466 -36.23 14.46 -24.83
N GLY A 467 -35.66 13.36 -25.35
CA GLY A 467 -34.26 13.31 -25.85
C GLY A 467 -33.19 13.37 -24.77
N ARG A 468 -33.54 13.47 -23.47
CA ARG A 468 -32.70 13.52 -22.31
C ARG A 468 -33.22 12.64 -21.18
N PHE A 469 -32.41 12.34 -20.22
CA PHE A 469 -32.86 11.74 -18.94
C PHE A 469 -33.54 12.80 -18.05
N PRO A 470 -34.42 12.39 -17.11
CA PRO A 470 -35.07 13.31 -16.20
C PRO A 470 -34.06 13.97 -15.23
N SER A 471 -34.34 15.19 -14.82
CA SER A 471 -33.69 15.81 -13.67
C SER A 471 -34.11 15.12 -12.37
N VAL A 472 -33.41 15.39 -11.26
CA VAL A 472 -33.74 14.78 -9.94
C VAL A 472 -35.17 15.03 -9.52
N PRO A 473 -35.73 16.28 -9.62
CA PRO A 473 -37.14 16.53 -9.29
C PRO A 473 -38.10 15.76 -10.20
N GLU A 474 -37.85 15.76 -11.52
CA GLU A 474 -38.70 15.05 -12.49
C GLU A 474 -38.70 13.54 -12.23
N LEU A 475 -37.52 12.95 -11.95
CA LEU A 475 -37.43 11.53 -11.63
C LEU A 475 -38.15 11.21 -10.32
N ARG A 476 -38.06 12.06 -9.32
CA ARG A 476 -38.76 11.89 -8.05
C ARG A 476 -40.28 11.89 -8.26
N GLU A 477 -40.81 12.87 -8.99
CA GLU A 477 -42.26 12.94 -9.27
C GLU A 477 -42.76 11.69 -10.01
N LEU A 478 -41.99 11.16 -10.95
CA LEU A 478 -42.30 9.92 -11.65
C LEU A 478 -42.28 8.70 -10.73
N LEU A 479 -41.29 8.61 -9.83
CA LEU A 479 -41.19 7.53 -8.86
C LEU A 479 -42.29 7.56 -7.82
N ASP A 480 -42.70 8.75 -7.38
CA ASP A 480 -43.86 8.98 -6.50
C ASP A 480 -45.20 8.66 -7.20
N GLY A 481 -45.18 8.42 -8.50
CA GLY A 481 -46.39 8.11 -9.29
C GLY A 481 -47.32 9.29 -9.44
N SER A 482 -46.79 10.52 -9.48
CA SER A 482 -47.58 11.75 -9.72
C SER A 482 -48.43 11.62 -10.99
N LYS A 483 -49.72 11.69 -10.82
CA LYS A 483 -50.67 11.58 -11.96
C LYS A 483 -50.41 12.63 -13.03
N THR A 484 -49.96 13.81 -12.60
CA THR A 484 -49.61 14.91 -13.51
C THR A 484 -48.38 14.59 -14.31
N ALA A 485 -47.29 14.16 -13.66
CA ALA A 485 -46.03 13.84 -14.31
C ALA A 485 -46.14 12.62 -15.23
N VAL A 486 -46.81 11.56 -14.79
CA VAL A 486 -47.08 10.35 -15.59
C VAL A 486 -48.00 10.66 -16.76
N GLY A 487 -49.03 11.51 -16.57
CA GLY A 487 -49.92 11.95 -17.64
C GLY A 487 -49.22 12.76 -18.72
N ALA A 488 -48.39 13.73 -18.31
CA ALA A 488 -47.58 14.54 -19.23
C ALA A 488 -46.60 13.69 -20.05
N LEU A 489 -45.92 12.72 -19.38
CA LEU A 489 -45.03 11.81 -20.07
C LEU A 489 -45.74 10.90 -21.07
N ARG A 490 -46.97 10.42 -20.74
CA ARG A 490 -47.80 9.65 -21.66
C ARG A 490 -48.16 10.45 -22.89
N GLU A 491 -48.66 11.69 -22.72
CA GLU A 491 -48.98 12.59 -23.81
C GLU A 491 -47.77 12.88 -24.71
N ALA A 492 -46.62 13.09 -24.13
CA ALA A 492 -45.35 13.30 -24.86
C ALA A 492 -44.93 12.07 -25.68
N LEU A 493 -45.09 10.86 -25.13
CA LEU A 493 -44.81 9.59 -25.83
C LEU A 493 -45.80 9.36 -27.00
N ASP A 494 -47.08 9.68 -26.79
CA ASP A 494 -48.09 9.55 -27.84
C ASP A 494 -47.81 10.55 -28.99
N ALA A 495 -47.43 11.79 -28.67
CA ALA A 495 -47.02 12.79 -29.63
C ALA A 495 -45.75 12.39 -30.41
N ALA A 496 -44.78 11.74 -29.75
CA ALA A 496 -43.57 11.21 -30.37
C ALA A 496 -43.78 9.88 -31.13
N GLY A 497 -44.95 9.23 -30.98
CA GLY A 497 -45.26 7.95 -31.61
C GLY A 497 -44.53 6.74 -31.00
N GLU A 498 -43.99 6.87 -29.81
CA GLU A 498 -43.11 5.90 -29.11
C GLU A 498 -43.92 4.82 -28.37
N ARG A 499 -44.65 3.98 -29.13
CA ARG A 499 -45.58 2.96 -28.60
C ARG A 499 -44.87 1.88 -27.72
N ALA A 500 -43.61 1.57 -28.01
CA ALA A 500 -42.88 0.60 -27.22
C ALA A 500 -42.59 1.14 -25.82
N GLN A 501 -42.15 2.37 -25.74
CA GLN A 501 -41.86 3.05 -24.50
C GLN A 501 -43.11 3.39 -23.67
N ALA A 502 -44.21 3.69 -24.34
CA ALA A 502 -45.51 3.85 -23.67
C ALA A 502 -45.97 2.56 -22.97
N ARG A 503 -45.67 1.36 -23.52
CA ARG A 503 -45.95 0.08 -22.86
C ARG A 503 -45.10 -0.15 -21.62
N GLU A 504 -43.83 0.27 -21.64
CA GLU A 504 -42.95 0.20 -20.46
C GLU A 504 -43.48 1.13 -19.36
N LEU A 505 -43.86 2.35 -19.67
CA LEU A 505 -44.47 3.27 -18.71
C LEU A 505 -45.76 2.68 -18.10
N GLU A 506 -46.64 2.09 -18.94
CA GLU A 506 -47.85 1.42 -18.44
C GLU A 506 -47.53 0.20 -17.57
N ALA A 507 -46.48 -0.53 -17.88
CA ALA A 507 -45.99 -1.65 -16.99
C ALA A 507 -45.59 -1.11 -15.64
N ARG A 508 -44.83 0.00 -15.59
CA ARG A 508 -44.44 0.67 -14.35
C ARG A 508 -45.66 1.13 -13.55
N VAL A 509 -46.61 1.75 -14.19
CA VAL A 509 -47.86 2.25 -13.55
C VAL A 509 -48.63 1.09 -12.91
N ARG A 510 -48.75 -0.06 -13.62
CA ARG A 510 -49.43 -1.24 -13.06
C ARG A 510 -48.68 -1.87 -11.84
N GLN A 511 -47.35 -1.73 -11.79
CA GLN A 511 -46.52 -2.26 -10.69
C GLN A 511 -46.48 -1.30 -9.49
N SER A 512 -46.80 -0.02 -9.71
CA SER A 512 -46.78 0.99 -8.65
C SER A 512 -47.72 0.63 -7.52
N GLY A 513 -47.20 0.64 -6.29
CA GLY A 513 -47.93 0.27 -5.11
C GLY A 513 -48.20 -1.23 -4.92
N ALA A 514 -47.72 -2.10 -5.81
CA ALA A 514 -47.83 -3.54 -5.66
C ALA A 514 -46.87 -4.06 -4.56
N PRO A 515 -47.15 -5.21 -3.95
CA PRO A 515 -46.21 -5.82 -3.00
C PRO A 515 -44.84 -6.06 -3.64
N GLY A 516 -43.77 -5.50 -3.02
CA GLY A 516 -42.40 -5.58 -3.52
C GLY A 516 -42.04 -4.55 -4.59
N ASP A 517 -42.87 -3.51 -4.81
CA ASP A 517 -42.52 -2.36 -5.61
C ASP A 517 -41.41 -1.55 -4.94
N ALA A 518 -40.32 -1.28 -5.70
CA ALA A 518 -39.20 -0.47 -5.21
C ALA A 518 -39.42 1.04 -5.39
N GLY A 519 -40.52 1.48 -6.03
CA GLY A 519 -40.72 2.88 -6.42
C GLY A 519 -40.68 3.86 -5.26
N ALA A 520 -41.45 3.57 -4.20
CA ALA A 520 -41.48 4.44 -3.00
C ALA A 520 -40.08 4.53 -2.32
N LEU A 521 -39.37 3.40 -2.21
CA LEU A 521 -38.03 3.39 -1.67
C LEU A 521 -37.04 4.20 -2.53
N LEU A 522 -37.14 4.08 -3.85
CA LEU A 522 -36.31 4.87 -4.77
C LEU A 522 -36.65 6.36 -4.68
N ALA A 523 -37.94 6.73 -4.53
CA ALA A 523 -38.38 8.11 -4.35
C ALA A 523 -37.82 8.69 -3.03
N ASP A 524 -37.87 7.94 -1.93
CA ASP A 524 -37.29 8.36 -0.64
C ASP A 524 -35.77 8.56 -0.74
N ARG A 525 -35.07 7.70 -1.48
CA ARG A 525 -33.61 7.80 -1.63
C ARG A 525 -33.21 8.95 -2.56
N ILE A 526 -33.85 9.12 -3.71
CA ILE A 526 -33.56 10.22 -4.63
C ILE A 526 -33.88 11.58 -4.01
N ALA A 527 -34.85 11.65 -3.08
CA ALA A 527 -35.18 12.85 -2.32
C ALA A 527 -34.00 13.42 -1.53
N LEU A 528 -32.99 12.61 -1.23
CA LEU A 528 -31.74 13.09 -0.62
C LEU A 528 -30.99 14.06 -1.55
N LEU A 529 -31.08 13.86 -2.87
CA LEU A 529 -30.46 14.72 -3.88
C LEU A 529 -31.39 15.85 -4.34
N ASP A 530 -32.69 15.81 -3.99
CA ASP A 530 -33.68 16.86 -4.28
C ASP A 530 -33.70 17.95 -3.19
N ARG A 531 -32.66 18.05 -2.41
CA ARG A 531 -32.53 19.09 -1.37
C ARG A 531 -31.94 20.38 -1.96
N PRO A 532 -32.23 21.56 -1.37
CA PRO A 532 -31.74 22.85 -1.88
C PRO A 532 -30.21 22.90 -2.09
N ALA A 533 -29.43 22.12 -1.32
CA ALA A 533 -27.97 22.04 -1.50
C ALA A 533 -27.57 21.42 -2.85
N PHE A 534 -28.45 20.65 -3.49
CA PHE A 534 -28.17 19.95 -4.74
C PHE A 534 -29.09 20.39 -5.88
N ALA A 535 -30.00 21.35 -5.65
CA ALA A 535 -31.12 21.66 -6.54
C ALA A 535 -30.68 21.89 -8.01
N ASP A 536 -29.58 22.63 -8.19
CA ASP A 536 -29.10 22.98 -9.54
C ASP A 536 -27.88 22.11 -9.95
N PHE A 537 -27.42 21.19 -9.09
CA PHE A 537 -26.18 20.46 -9.32
C PHE A 537 -26.34 19.27 -10.29
N PHE A 538 -27.52 18.62 -10.28
CA PHE A 538 -27.83 17.49 -11.15
C PHE A 538 -28.85 17.88 -12.23
N ASP A 539 -28.85 19.14 -12.69
CA ASP A 539 -29.75 19.61 -13.73
C ASP A 539 -29.35 19.05 -15.09
N THR A 540 -30.31 18.46 -15.78
CA THR A 540 -30.17 17.91 -17.15
C THR A 540 -30.63 18.87 -18.21
N THR A 541 -31.20 20.03 -17.84
CA THR A 541 -31.83 21.02 -18.75
C THR A 541 -30.96 22.26 -18.96
N GLY A 542 -29.96 22.51 -18.10
CA GLY A 542 -29.18 23.74 -18.08
C GLY A 542 -28.07 23.81 -19.12
N ASP A 543 -27.48 25.00 -19.25
CA ASP A 543 -26.34 25.27 -20.11
C ASP A 543 -25.03 24.69 -19.59
N ARG A 544 -25.00 24.20 -18.34
CA ARG A 544 -23.87 23.58 -17.71
C ARG A 544 -23.61 22.20 -18.31
N ARG A 545 -22.32 21.88 -18.52
CA ARG A 545 -21.94 20.57 -19.03
C ARG A 545 -21.58 19.69 -17.82
N PRO A 546 -22.40 18.68 -17.48
CA PRO A 546 -22.07 17.74 -16.44
C PRO A 546 -20.83 16.92 -16.83
N PHE A 547 -19.92 16.74 -15.88
CA PHE A 547 -18.76 15.88 -16.08
C PHE A 547 -19.19 14.41 -16.02
N SER A 548 -18.79 13.63 -17.03
CA SER A 548 -19.01 12.19 -17.12
C SER A 548 -17.71 11.42 -17.04
N LEU A 549 -17.72 10.30 -16.31
CA LEU A 549 -16.59 9.37 -16.20
C LEU A 549 -16.26 8.63 -17.51
N ARG A 550 -17.08 8.73 -18.57
CA ARG A 550 -16.70 8.24 -19.90
C ARG A 550 -15.46 8.95 -20.48
N ALA A 551 -15.13 10.13 -19.97
CA ALA A 551 -13.89 10.83 -20.30
C ALA A 551 -12.61 10.09 -19.87
N LEU A 552 -12.70 9.00 -19.09
CA LEU A 552 -11.57 8.14 -18.68
C LEU A 552 -10.91 7.37 -19.83
N GLU A 553 -11.41 7.50 -21.06
CA GLU A 553 -10.70 7.07 -22.27
C GLU A 553 -9.46 7.92 -22.57
N HIS A 554 -9.35 9.10 -21.95
CA HIS A 554 -8.23 10.02 -22.10
C HIS A 554 -7.42 10.12 -20.81
N PRO A 555 -6.13 10.47 -20.88
CA PRO A 555 -5.37 10.82 -19.68
C PRO A 555 -6.05 11.99 -18.98
N LEU A 556 -6.48 11.78 -17.74
CA LEU A 556 -7.30 12.76 -17.03
C LEU A 556 -7.05 12.67 -15.53
N ARG A 557 -7.06 13.84 -14.89
CA ARG A 557 -6.90 13.98 -13.44
C ARG A 557 -8.19 14.57 -12.88
N VAL A 558 -8.98 13.73 -12.20
CA VAL A 558 -10.28 14.11 -11.66
C VAL A 558 -10.27 14.06 -10.16
N ARG A 559 -10.82 15.09 -9.49
CA ARG A 559 -11.14 15.07 -8.07
C ARG A 559 -12.64 15.31 -7.87
N ILE A 560 -13.26 14.47 -7.04
CA ILE A 560 -14.67 14.59 -6.67
C ILE A 560 -14.72 14.74 -5.14
N ASP A 561 -15.15 15.93 -4.70
CA ASP A 561 -15.35 16.25 -3.30
C ASP A 561 -16.79 15.92 -2.91
N LEU A 562 -16.96 14.96 -1.99
CA LEU A 562 -18.25 14.55 -1.47
C LEU A 562 -18.71 15.50 -0.34
N PRO A 563 -20.01 15.77 -0.20
CA PRO A 563 -20.53 16.59 0.88
C PRO A 563 -20.36 15.88 2.22
N GLU A 564 -19.74 16.53 3.20
CA GLU A 564 -19.44 15.90 4.50
C GLU A 564 -20.46 16.25 5.59
N ARG A 565 -20.79 17.53 5.74
CA ARG A 565 -21.62 18.01 6.85
C ARG A 565 -23.10 18.03 6.49
N GLY A 566 -23.92 17.39 7.32
CA GLY A 566 -25.37 17.39 7.18
C GLY A 566 -25.94 16.48 6.09
N HIS A 567 -25.09 15.85 5.27
CA HIS A 567 -25.49 15.05 4.12
C HIS A 567 -24.78 13.69 4.04
N ALA A 568 -24.48 13.09 5.18
CA ALA A 568 -23.69 11.85 5.25
C ALA A 568 -24.30 10.69 4.42
N GLU A 569 -25.62 10.57 4.39
CA GLU A 569 -26.29 9.51 3.63
C GLU A 569 -26.22 9.78 2.12
N ALA A 570 -26.45 11.02 1.69
CA ALA A 570 -26.24 11.43 0.31
C ALA A 570 -24.78 11.22 -0.13
N SER A 571 -23.81 11.52 0.74
CA SER A 571 -22.39 11.31 0.47
C SER A 571 -22.06 9.83 0.22
N ARG A 572 -22.59 8.90 1.03
CA ARG A 572 -22.41 7.45 0.83
C ARG A 572 -23.05 6.96 -0.46
N MET A 573 -24.25 7.46 -0.77
CA MET A 573 -24.95 7.17 -2.00
C MET A 573 -24.17 7.67 -3.23
N LEU A 574 -23.62 8.88 -3.17
CA LEU A 574 -22.78 9.45 -4.22
C LEU A 574 -21.45 8.70 -4.37
N ALA A 575 -20.87 8.24 -3.29
CA ALA A 575 -19.69 7.38 -3.36
C ALA A 575 -19.97 6.06 -4.08
N ARG A 576 -21.14 5.43 -3.81
CA ARG A 576 -21.60 4.24 -4.57
C ARG A 576 -21.85 4.57 -6.04
N LEU A 577 -22.46 5.71 -6.32
CA LEU A 577 -22.68 6.17 -7.69
C LEU A 577 -21.39 6.29 -8.48
N VAL A 578 -20.38 6.96 -7.90
CA VAL A 578 -19.07 7.12 -8.55
C VAL A 578 -18.38 5.76 -8.74
N LEU A 579 -18.45 4.86 -7.76
CA LEU A 579 -17.88 3.53 -7.88
C LEU A 579 -18.58 2.70 -8.97
N ALA A 580 -19.92 2.72 -9.04
CA ALA A 580 -20.69 2.03 -10.06
C ALA A 580 -20.38 2.59 -11.46
N GLN A 581 -20.39 3.91 -11.63
CA GLN A 581 -20.06 4.56 -12.90
C GLN A 581 -18.61 4.26 -13.32
N PHE A 582 -17.65 4.34 -12.38
CA PHE A 582 -16.26 4.05 -12.68
C PHE A 582 -16.07 2.61 -13.17
N THR A 583 -16.69 1.64 -12.49
CA THR A 583 -16.55 0.23 -12.88
C THR A 583 -17.14 -0.04 -14.26
N GLU A 584 -18.31 0.49 -14.56
CA GLU A 584 -18.95 0.32 -15.89
C GLU A 584 -18.14 1.05 -16.98
N CYS A 585 -17.73 2.30 -16.74
CA CYS A 585 -16.89 3.05 -17.68
C CYS A 585 -15.54 2.36 -17.92
N ALA A 586 -14.86 1.88 -16.85
CA ALA A 586 -13.57 1.23 -16.97
C ALA A 586 -13.64 -0.07 -17.78
N VAL A 587 -14.70 -0.87 -17.56
CA VAL A 587 -14.90 -2.14 -18.27
C VAL A 587 -15.32 -1.89 -19.73
N GLY A 588 -16.12 -0.85 -19.98
CA GLY A 588 -16.62 -0.48 -21.30
C GLY A 588 -15.61 0.22 -22.21
N ARG A 589 -14.41 0.61 -21.72
CA ARG A 589 -13.40 1.29 -22.53
C ARG A 589 -12.96 0.45 -23.75
N ALA A 590 -12.93 1.09 -24.91
CA ALA A 590 -12.41 0.48 -26.13
C ALA A 590 -10.88 0.36 -26.11
N ASP A 591 -10.17 1.42 -25.67
CA ASP A 591 -8.71 1.42 -25.50
C ASP A 591 -8.34 1.17 -24.03
N ARG A 592 -7.70 0.03 -23.78
CA ARG A 592 -7.17 -0.36 -22.47
C ARG A 592 -5.66 -0.13 -22.33
N SER A 593 -5.05 0.62 -23.23
CA SER A 593 -3.62 0.95 -23.12
C SER A 593 -3.32 1.97 -22.02
N LEU A 594 -4.37 2.68 -21.57
CA LEU A 594 -4.34 3.63 -20.47
C LEU A 594 -4.76 2.92 -19.18
N PHE A 595 -3.99 3.04 -18.12
CA PHE A 595 -4.39 2.53 -16.79
C PHE A 595 -5.41 3.49 -16.16
N ALA A 596 -6.56 2.99 -15.70
CA ALA A 596 -7.52 3.80 -14.96
C ALA A 596 -7.56 3.42 -13.49
N CYS A 597 -7.55 4.40 -12.60
CA CYS A 597 -7.59 4.14 -11.17
C CYS A 597 -8.63 5.02 -10.46
N LEU A 598 -9.49 4.39 -9.68
CA LEU A 598 -10.34 5.04 -8.71
C LEU A 598 -9.65 5.01 -7.35
N VAL A 599 -9.50 6.16 -6.71
CA VAL A 599 -9.03 6.28 -5.33
C VAL A 599 -10.17 6.81 -4.49
N LEU A 600 -10.78 5.96 -3.68
CA LEU A 600 -11.91 6.31 -2.82
C LEU A 600 -11.44 6.36 -1.36
N ASP A 601 -11.26 7.58 -0.87
CA ASP A 601 -10.89 7.82 0.52
C ASP A 601 -12.15 7.82 1.40
N ASP A 602 -12.22 6.86 2.32
CA ASP A 602 -13.39 6.49 3.12
C ASP A 602 -14.52 5.81 2.29
N ALA A 603 -14.31 4.55 1.94
CA ALA A 603 -15.31 3.69 1.29
C ALA A 603 -16.29 3.05 2.28
N SER A 604 -16.43 3.59 3.51
CA SER A 604 -17.34 3.07 4.54
C SER A 604 -18.78 3.03 4.03
N HIS A 605 -19.43 1.87 4.20
CA HIS A 605 -20.80 1.62 3.72
C HIS A 605 -21.01 1.78 2.20
N THR A 606 -19.93 1.70 1.41
CA THR A 606 -20.00 1.80 -0.06
C THR A 606 -19.97 0.43 -0.73
N ILE A 607 -19.49 -0.58 -0.04
CA ILE A 607 -19.30 -1.92 -0.60
C ILE A 607 -20.61 -2.72 -0.59
N THR A 608 -21.06 -3.08 -1.77
CA THR A 608 -22.26 -3.88 -2.03
C THR A 608 -21.87 -5.13 -2.83
N PRO A 609 -22.77 -6.10 -3.00
CA PRO A 609 -22.49 -7.25 -3.86
C PRO A 609 -22.15 -6.88 -5.31
N GLU A 610 -22.80 -5.83 -5.87
CA GLU A 610 -22.53 -5.37 -7.23
C GLU A 610 -21.20 -4.63 -7.32
N ALA A 611 -20.92 -3.72 -6.38
CA ALA A 611 -19.64 -3.04 -6.27
C ALA A 611 -18.48 -4.04 -6.21
N LEU A 612 -18.63 -5.12 -5.45
CA LEU A 612 -17.64 -6.18 -5.34
C LEU A 612 -17.40 -6.89 -6.68
N ARG A 613 -18.47 -7.24 -7.41
CA ARG A 613 -18.37 -7.80 -8.78
C ARG A 613 -17.70 -6.82 -9.74
N GLY A 614 -18.00 -5.53 -9.62
CA GLY A 614 -17.35 -4.46 -10.37
C GLY A 614 -15.84 -4.44 -10.13
N ILE A 615 -15.41 -4.41 -8.87
CA ILE A 615 -13.99 -4.39 -8.46
C ILE A 615 -13.25 -5.60 -9.04
N GLN A 616 -13.84 -6.81 -9.00
CA GLN A 616 -13.25 -8.01 -9.56
C GLN A 616 -13.00 -7.93 -11.07
N ARG A 617 -13.84 -7.20 -11.82
CA ARG A 617 -13.69 -6.99 -13.27
C ARG A 617 -12.61 -5.98 -13.65
N LEU A 618 -12.24 -5.06 -12.74
CA LEU A 618 -11.29 -3.97 -13.02
C LEU A 618 -9.94 -4.48 -13.53
N ARG A 619 -9.43 -5.56 -12.93
CA ARG A 619 -8.13 -6.14 -13.32
C ARG A 619 -8.07 -6.49 -14.81
N SER A 620 -9.11 -7.09 -15.37
CA SER A 620 -9.19 -7.43 -16.80
C SER A 620 -9.39 -6.21 -17.70
N ALA A 621 -9.84 -5.10 -17.13
CA ALA A 621 -10.05 -3.84 -17.81
C ALA A 621 -8.83 -2.90 -17.77
N HIS A 622 -7.66 -3.35 -17.31
CA HIS A 622 -6.49 -2.51 -17.04
C HIS A 622 -6.86 -1.32 -16.17
N ALA A 623 -7.55 -1.62 -15.07
CA ALA A 623 -8.01 -0.65 -14.09
C ALA A 623 -7.86 -1.20 -12.68
N GLY A 624 -7.94 -0.32 -11.68
CA GLY A 624 -7.88 -0.70 -10.28
C GLY A 624 -8.59 0.30 -9.38
N ALA A 625 -8.82 -0.11 -8.12
CA ALA A 625 -9.40 0.73 -7.09
C ALA A 625 -8.53 0.72 -5.84
N VAL A 626 -8.32 1.88 -5.24
CA VAL A 626 -7.73 2.05 -3.91
C VAL A 626 -8.84 2.47 -2.96
N LEU A 627 -9.13 1.61 -2.01
CA LEU A 627 -10.23 1.79 -1.07
C LEU A 627 -9.68 1.91 0.34
N THR A 628 -10.09 2.93 1.09
CA THR A 628 -9.77 3.03 2.50
C THR A 628 -11.02 2.81 3.35
N LEU A 629 -10.88 2.06 4.45
CA LEU A 629 -11.92 1.81 5.44
C LEU A 629 -11.41 2.17 6.83
N ARG A 630 -12.32 2.45 7.74
CA ARG A 630 -12.00 2.63 9.17
C ARG A 630 -11.86 1.28 9.86
N THR A 631 -12.74 0.37 9.54
CA THR A 631 -12.82 -1.01 10.02
C THR A 631 -13.50 -1.86 8.95
N LEU A 632 -13.28 -3.16 8.96
CA LEU A 632 -14.03 -4.09 8.11
C LEU A 632 -15.52 -4.18 8.51
N ASP A 633 -15.88 -3.71 9.71
CA ASP A 633 -17.28 -3.65 10.14
C ASP A 633 -18.11 -2.62 9.35
N ASP A 634 -17.46 -1.67 8.67
CA ASP A 634 -18.11 -0.78 7.70
C ASP A 634 -18.63 -1.52 6.45
N VAL A 635 -18.29 -2.80 6.30
CA VAL A 635 -18.73 -3.70 5.22
C VAL A 635 -19.67 -4.75 5.78
N PRO A 636 -20.81 -5.08 5.11
CA PRO A 636 -21.68 -6.16 5.52
C PRO A 636 -20.92 -7.48 5.74
N ASP A 637 -21.22 -8.19 6.81
CA ASP A 637 -20.45 -9.38 7.24
C ASP A 637 -20.30 -10.43 6.13
N ALA A 638 -21.37 -10.67 5.37
CA ALA A 638 -21.36 -11.61 4.24
C ALA A 638 -20.39 -11.22 3.10
N LEU A 639 -19.96 -9.96 3.02
CA LEU A 639 -19.09 -9.45 1.95
C LEU A 639 -17.63 -9.29 2.38
N ARG A 640 -17.32 -9.33 3.68
CA ARG A 640 -15.97 -9.03 4.21
C ARG A 640 -14.90 -9.95 3.62
N SER A 641 -15.12 -11.27 3.70
CA SER A 641 -14.17 -12.26 3.15
C SER A 641 -14.05 -12.15 1.63
N ALA A 642 -15.19 -11.93 0.96
CA ALA A 642 -15.21 -11.77 -0.49
C ALA A 642 -14.49 -10.49 -0.95
N LEU A 643 -14.59 -9.38 -0.19
CA LEU A 643 -13.84 -8.14 -0.46
C LEU A 643 -12.33 -8.36 -0.30
N LEU A 644 -11.92 -8.99 0.81
CA LEU A 644 -10.51 -9.33 1.02
C LEU A 644 -9.97 -10.26 -0.06
N GLY A 645 -10.81 -11.16 -0.60
CA GLY A 645 -10.44 -12.03 -1.73
C GLY A 645 -10.43 -11.32 -3.08
N ALA A 646 -11.22 -10.27 -3.27
CA ALA A 646 -11.33 -9.52 -4.52
C ALA A 646 -10.12 -8.60 -4.78
N VAL A 647 -9.49 -8.10 -3.71
CA VAL A 647 -8.34 -7.19 -3.80
C VAL A 647 -7.03 -7.98 -3.72
N GLY A 648 -6.05 -7.64 -4.57
CA GLY A 648 -4.72 -8.25 -4.54
C GLY A 648 -3.80 -7.62 -3.50
N CYS A 649 -4.04 -6.36 -3.16
CA CYS A 649 -3.23 -5.62 -2.20
C CYS A 649 -4.02 -5.33 -0.94
N ARG A 650 -3.45 -5.65 0.22
CA ARG A 650 -4.11 -5.52 1.52
C ARG A 650 -3.20 -4.83 2.50
N MET A 651 -3.73 -3.82 3.19
CA MET A 651 -2.96 -3.00 4.12
C MET A 651 -3.72 -2.84 5.45
N ALA A 652 -3.12 -3.32 6.53
CA ALA A 652 -3.62 -3.16 7.89
C ALA A 652 -2.77 -2.13 8.63
N TYR A 653 -3.37 -1.02 9.03
CA TYR A 653 -2.69 0.04 9.78
C TYR A 653 -2.56 -0.27 11.27
N ALA A 654 -1.63 0.41 11.92
CA ALA A 654 -1.56 0.42 13.38
C ALA A 654 -2.90 0.80 14.02
N GLY A 655 -3.30 0.07 15.07
CA GLY A 655 -4.51 0.32 15.80
C GLY A 655 -5.79 -0.28 15.20
N VAL A 656 -5.68 -1.21 14.23
CA VAL A 656 -6.84 -2.05 13.83
C VAL A 656 -7.32 -2.87 15.02
N THR A 657 -8.59 -3.22 15.03
CA THR A 657 -9.17 -4.08 16.06
C THR A 657 -8.65 -5.52 15.94
N THR A 658 -8.74 -6.30 17.01
CA THR A 658 -8.42 -7.74 16.94
C THR A 658 -9.36 -8.49 15.98
N TRP A 659 -10.58 -8.02 15.79
CA TRP A 659 -11.55 -8.57 14.82
C TRP A 659 -11.10 -8.35 13.38
N ASP A 660 -10.70 -7.12 13.04
CA ASP A 660 -10.10 -6.80 11.74
C ASP A 660 -8.81 -7.62 11.54
N GLY A 661 -7.96 -7.63 12.57
CA GLY A 661 -6.71 -8.38 12.59
C GLY A 661 -6.90 -9.86 12.31
N ALA A 662 -7.94 -10.50 12.87
CA ALA A 662 -8.25 -11.91 12.63
C ALA A 662 -8.57 -12.19 11.15
N ARG A 663 -9.30 -11.30 10.47
CA ARG A 663 -9.60 -11.44 9.04
C ARG A 663 -8.35 -11.28 8.17
N PHE A 664 -7.46 -10.37 8.52
CA PHE A 664 -6.17 -10.23 7.84
C PHE A 664 -5.27 -11.44 8.08
N ALA A 665 -5.18 -11.94 9.32
CA ALA A 665 -4.41 -13.13 9.66
C ALA A 665 -4.87 -14.35 8.86
N GLU A 666 -6.18 -14.57 8.75
CA GLU A 666 -6.78 -15.64 7.96
C GLU A 666 -6.36 -15.59 6.48
N VAL A 667 -6.40 -14.39 5.88
CA VAL A 667 -6.06 -14.20 4.45
C VAL A 667 -4.56 -14.31 4.19
N TRP A 668 -3.71 -13.87 5.13
CA TRP A 668 -2.25 -13.95 5.00
C TRP A 668 -1.70 -15.34 5.32
N GLY A 669 -2.46 -16.15 6.04
CA GLY A 669 -2.17 -17.55 6.33
C GLY A 669 -1.00 -17.77 7.27
N THR A 670 -0.48 -18.98 7.25
CA THR A 670 0.55 -19.48 8.15
C THR A 670 1.90 -19.63 7.45
N GLU A 671 2.95 -19.78 8.24
CA GLU A 671 4.30 -20.15 7.81
C GLU A 671 4.94 -21.13 8.79
N TRP A 672 5.88 -21.92 8.28
CA TRP A 672 6.65 -22.85 9.11
C TRP A 672 7.88 -22.13 9.64
N VAL A 673 7.97 -21.96 10.96
CA VAL A 673 9.10 -21.34 11.64
C VAL A 673 9.87 -22.42 12.40
N GLU A 674 11.21 -22.41 12.25
CA GLU A 674 12.08 -23.26 13.05
C GLU A 674 12.26 -22.65 14.44
N THR A 675 11.65 -23.27 15.43
CA THR A 675 11.85 -22.90 16.83
C THR A 675 12.96 -23.77 17.40
N ARG A 676 13.97 -23.14 17.97
CA ARG A 676 15.07 -23.81 18.66
C ARG A 676 14.80 -23.81 20.15
N ASP A 677 14.37 -24.95 20.66
CA ASP A 677 14.22 -25.14 22.10
C ASP A 677 15.60 -25.51 22.68
N ILE A 678 16.18 -24.60 23.46
CA ILE A 678 17.43 -24.82 24.16
C ILE A 678 17.07 -25.35 25.54
N THR A 679 17.23 -26.65 25.73
CA THR A 679 17.06 -27.27 27.05
C THR A 679 18.41 -27.37 27.72
N ASP A 680 18.65 -26.59 28.79
CA ASP A 680 19.82 -26.72 29.66
C ASP A 680 19.60 -27.89 30.62
N ARG A 681 20.20 -29.03 30.34
CA ARG A 681 20.26 -30.16 31.30
C ARG A 681 21.53 -30.07 32.13
N GLN A 682 21.41 -29.98 33.44
CA GLN A 682 22.51 -30.19 34.35
C GLN A 682 22.90 -31.67 34.31
N ILE A 683 24.13 -31.96 33.87
CA ILE A 683 24.66 -33.32 33.92
C ILE A 683 25.19 -33.55 35.32
N ILE A 684 24.51 -34.38 36.08
CA ILE A 684 25.02 -34.97 37.32
C ILE A 684 25.68 -36.29 36.89
N SER A 685 27.02 -36.24 36.70
CA SER A 685 27.77 -37.45 36.40
C SER A 685 28.19 -38.12 37.73
N ASP A 686 28.00 -39.43 37.83
CA ASP A 686 28.35 -40.22 39.04
C ASP A 686 29.80 -40.67 39.05
N GLU A 687 30.57 -40.44 37.98
CA GLU A 687 31.97 -40.80 37.90
C GLU A 687 32.86 -39.82 38.68
N PRO A 688 33.77 -40.31 39.56
CA PRO A 688 34.58 -39.48 40.47
C PRO A 688 35.52 -38.52 39.76
N PHE A 689 36.10 -38.88 38.61
CA PHE A 689 37.00 -38.04 37.81
C PHE A 689 36.26 -36.87 37.15
N THR A 690 35.08 -37.14 36.67
CA THR A 690 34.23 -36.14 36.02
C THR A 690 33.69 -35.11 37.03
N LYS A 691 33.43 -35.55 38.29
CA LYS A 691 33.07 -34.65 39.41
C LYS A 691 34.19 -33.65 39.74
N VAL A 692 35.44 -34.09 39.75
CA VAL A 692 36.58 -33.20 40.00
C VAL A 692 36.77 -32.17 38.86
N LEU A 693 36.65 -32.61 37.61
CA LEU A 693 36.72 -31.73 36.44
C LEU A 693 35.60 -30.70 36.42
N HIS A 694 34.38 -31.14 36.75
CA HIS A 694 33.21 -30.26 36.86
C HIS A 694 33.32 -29.26 38.02
N PHE A 695 33.93 -29.68 39.16
CA PHE A 695 34.20 -28.83 40.31
C PHE A 695 35.21 -27.74 39.96
N ILE A 696 36.33 -28.12 39.32
CA ILE A 696 37.35 -27.17 38.87
C ILE A 696 36.78 -26.16 37.90
N ARG A 697 35.95 -26.62 36.95
CA ARG A 697 35.27 -25.73 35.96
C ARG A 697 34.25 -24.82 36.61
N LYS A 698 33.50 -25.30 37.61
CA LYS A 698 32.57 -24.48 38.41
C LYS A 698 33.27 -23.39 39.21
N VAL A 699 34.45 -23.71 39.79
CA VAL A 699 35.27 -22.74 40.55
C VAL A 699 35.88 -21.69 39.63
N VAL A 700 36.33 -22.08 38.42
CA VAL A 700 36.98 -21.18 37.47
C VAL A 700 35.99 -20.32 36.68
N THR A 701 34.82 -20.86 36.35
CA THR A 701 33.84 -20.17 35.48
C THR A 701 32.58 -19.67 36.18
N GLY A 702 32.38 -20.04 37.46
CA GLY A 702 31.18 -19.69 38.23
C GLY A 702 29.87 -20.31 37.73
N LYS A 703 29.93 -21.16 36.70
CA LYS A 703 28.73 -21.78 36.07
C LYS A 703 28.80 -23.30 36.13
N ALA A 704 27.68 -23.93 36.39
CA ALA A 704 27.55 -25.39 36.32
C ALA A 704 27.72 -25.87 34.86
N VAL A 705 28.27 -27.06 34.68
CA VAL A 705 28.38 -27.68 33.34
C VAL A 705 27.02 -28.12 32.92
N THR A 706 26.41 -27.38 31.99
CA THR A 706 25.13 -27.71 31.36
C THR A 706 25.39 -28.22 29.94
N THR A 707 24.79 -29.34 29.60
CA THR A 707 24.73 -29.75 28.20
C THR A 707 23.51 -29.08 27.59
N GLN A 708 23.75 -28.20 26.63
CA GLN A 708 22.67 -27.62 25.84
C GLN A 708 22.25 -28.63 24.80
N SER A 709 21.05 -29.16 24.95
CA SER A 709 20.37 -29.89 23.88
C SER A 709 19.56 -28.90 23.07
N VAL A 710 19.94 -28.70 21.83
CA VAL A 710 19.18 -27.86 20.86
C VAL A 710 18.26 -28.77 20.10
N THR A 711 16.98 -28.72 20.41
CA THR A 711 15.95 -29.39 19.61
C THR A 711 15.39 -28.38 18.62
N VAL A 712 15.61 -28.61 17.33
CA VAL A 712 15.00 -27.82 16.26
C VAL A 712 13.63 -28.42 15.97
N ARG A 713 12.59 -27.67 16.21
CA ARG A 713 11.21 -28.04 15.91
C ARG A 713 10.62 -27.07 14.89
N LYS A 714 10.00 -27.60 13.81
CA LYS A 714 9.19 -26.79 12.92
C LYS A 714 7.81 -26.62 13.53
N VAL A 715 7.41 -25.40 13.76
CA VAL A 715 6.10 -25.01 14.28
C VAL A 715 5.40 -24.16 13.23
N GLU A 716 4.16 -24.49 12.96
CA GLU A 716 3.30 -23.67 12.12
C GLU A 716 2.85 -22.44 12.92
N ARG A 717 3.05 -21.26 12.36
CA ARG A 717 2.69 -19.99 12.99
C ARG A 717 1.98 -19.10 11.97
N GLU A 718 0.97 -18.34 12.40
CA GLU A 718 0.42 -17.26 11.59
C GLU A 718 1.52 -16.25 11.24
N ARG A 719 1.57 -15.82 9.98
CA ARG A 719 2.53 -14.78 9.53
C ARG A 719 2.37 -13.50 10.32
N TRP A 720 1.13 -13.12 10.59
CA TRP A 720 0.73 -12.04 11.48
C TRP A 720 -0.52 -12.47 12.23
N SER A 721 -0.45 -12.58 13.53
CA SER A 721 -1.61 -12.91 14.35
C SER A 721 -2.52 -11.69 14.54
N ALA A 722 -3.78 -11.93 14.86
CA ALA A 722 -4.75 -10.88 15.16
C ALA A 722 -4.26 -9.94 16.28
N SER A 723 -3.65 -10.50 17.32
CA SER A 723 -3.11 -9.73 18.44
C SER A 723 -1.90 -8.89 18.05
N GLU A 724 -1.01 -9.42 17.20
CA GLU A 724 0.15 -8.66 16.70
C GLU A 724 -0.28 -7.48 15.85
N LEU A 725 -1.26 -7.66 14.97
CA LEU A 725 -1.80 -6.59 14.13
C LEU A 725 -2.45 -5.48 14.96
N ALA A 726 -3.19 -5.85 16.00
CA ALA A 726 -3.89 -4.89 16.86
C ALA A 726 -2.94 -4.13 17.80
N HIS A 727 -1.89 -4.80 18.34
CA HIS A 727 -1.13 -4.26 19.46
C HIS A 727 0.37 -4.10 19.21
N SER A 728 0.94 -4.78 18.21
CA SER A 728 2.39 -4.77 17.98
C SER A 728 2.83 -3.93 16.79
N VAL A 729 1.90 -3.48 15.94
CA VAL A 729 2.21 -2.56 14.84
C VAL A 729 2.40 -1.15 15.40
N PRO A 730 3.60 -0.54 15.27
CA PRO A 730 3.86 0.77 15.85
C PRO A 730 3.06 1.87 15.14
N ALA A 731 2.76 2.98 15.85
CA ALA A 731 2.11 4.14 15.25
C ALA A 731 2.89 4.64 14.03
N GLY A 732 2.17 4.94 12.95
CA GLY A 732 2.76 5.36 11.68
C GLY A 732 3.28 4.23 10.81
N HIS A 733 3.05 2.98 11.20
CA HIS A 733 3.34 1.80 10.41
C HIS A 733 2.06 1.11 9.95
N ALA A 734 2.21 0.23 8.98
CA ALA A 734 1.17 -0.67 8.54
C ALA A 734 1.80 -2.00 8.08
N VAL A 735 1.01 -3.05 8.03
CA VAL A 735 1.41 -4.31 7.39
C VAL A 735 0.77 -4.36 6.00
N LEU A 736 1.58 -4.53 4.97
CA LEU A 736 1.17 -4.52 3.58
C LEU A 736 1.51 -5.85 2.89
N SER A 737 0.55 -6.45 2.22
CA SER A 737 0.77 -7.50 1.24
C SER A 737 0.40 -6.99 -0.15
N VAL A 738 1.19 -7.34 -1.15
CA VAL A 738 0.98 -6.93 -2.54
C VAL A 738 0.93 -8.15 -3.45
N THR A 739 0.11 -8.02 -4.51
CA THR A 739 0.05 -9.00 -5.60
C THR A 739 -0.01 -8.21 -6.90
N SER A 740 0.84 -8.57 -7.86
CA SER A 740 0.84 -7.94 -9.19
C SER A 740 -0.30 -8.47 -10.06
N VAL A 741 -0.59 -7.77 -11.15
CA VAL A 741 -1.54 -8.26 -12.18
C VAL A 741 -1.08 -9.57 -12.83
N ARG A 742 0.20 -9.91 -12.77
CA ARG A 742 0.76 -11.18 -13.24
C ARG A 742 0.53 -12.34 -12.28
N GLY A 743 0.02 -12.06 -11.07
CA GLY A 743 -0.20 -13.06 -10.02
C GLY A 743 1.02 -13.29 -9.12
N GLU A 744 2.08 -12.51 -9.28
CA GLU A 744 3.24 -12.56 -8.38
C GLU A 744 2.84 -11.89 -7.07
N GLY A 745 2.89 -12.63 -5.97
CA GLY A 745 2.56 -12.14 -4.64
C GLY A 745 3.77 -12.13 -3.71
N GLY A 746 3.85 -11.11 -2.86
CA GLY A 746 4.82 -11.05 -1.76
C GLY A 746 4.17 -11.39 -0.41
N PRO A 747 4.94 -11.87 0.56
CA PRO A 747 4.47 -12.02 1.93
C PRO A 747 4.10 -10.66 2.53
N PRO A 748 3.26 -10.63 3.58
CA PRO A 748 2.96 -9.39 4.28
C PRO A 748 4.21 -8.81 4.95
N VAL A 749 4.45 -7.52 4.74
CA VAL A 749 5.63 -6.77 5.19
C VAL A 749 5.20 -5.61 6.07
N LEU A 750 5.86 -5.45 7.23
CA LEU A 750 5.72 -4.26 8.07
C LEU A 750 6.41 -3.08 7.36
N VAL A 751 5.72 -1.97 7.25
CA VAL A 751 6.16 -0.75 6.56
C VAL A 751 6.13 0.43 7.51
N ASP A 752 7.22 1.17 7.62
CA ASP A 752 7.24 2.50 8.21
C ASP A 752 6.82 3.52 7.14
N LEU A 753 5.70 4.17 7.36
CA LEU A 753 5.09 5.14 6.44
C LEU A 753 5.51 6.59 6.73
N ARG A 754 6.46 6.81 7.64
CA ARG A 754 6.90 8.17 8.05
C ARG A 754 8.10 8.66 7.26
N GLY A 755 8.79 7.76 6.54
CA GLY A 755 10.05 8.01 5.84
C GLY A 755 9.93 8.28 4.37
#